data_5580606a80b5d1b049b5a65d3387da7e
#
_entry.id   5580606a80b5d1b049b5a65d3387da7e
#
_cell.length_a   1.000
_cell.length_b   1.000
_cell.length_c   1.000
_cell.angle_alpha   90.00
_cell.angle_beta   90.00
_cell.angle_gamma   90.00
#
_symmetry.space_group_name_H-M   'P 1'
#
loop_
_entity.id
_entity.type
_entity.pdbx_description
1 polymer ?
#
loop_
_entity_poly.entity_id
_entity_poly.type
_entity_poly.pdbx_seq_one_letter_code
_entity_poly.pdbx_strand_id
1 'polypeptide(L)'
;MKKLHRSQVLAVLACLVLLSCARQNETDYTLWYRKPAVEWEEALPLGNGRLGAMVYGDPFHECIQVNEESLWAGSRMNSNNPESAKNLGRLRELVMNGHFTEAHALAAETMVGVPPHIRSYQTLGNIFIDHSVSDTLGYRRSLNLNSGVSLVEFTGDGTGYRQEVFVSAPDNVMAVRLSASEKGKLDALVRMERNIDAVFTVNGSDVVMKGQIVDEDSERTGKGGEHMKFASVIRILPKGGRLVEEEGGLRIEKADEAVILFTAATDYSLERMDFDRSIEPYSVCESILEKASAYDWKTLLERHTEDHARIFGRVDLDLGKTSQSSLPVDRRLEDFRNGADDPELIALYFQYGRYLLMGSSRAPGVLPANLQGVWNHEYDAPWNSDFHTNINLQMNYWPAEVCNLSETALPLTGFLERLQVPGSVTAREMYNARGWTVHHVTDPFGYTAVNAGVWGCFPMGGPWITFPLFEHFSFTQDKEYLREKAYPIMKSSALFVLDYLIKDSKGQWVTVPSNSPENKYEDPRTGKAQEITYGSTMDVQIITELFRNCIASSEILGCDMEFADTLKQVMADLPPVRISPSTGGIQEWVEDYKEIEPGHRHISHLLGLHPGTQITPSTPELFEAARKTIDRRLSHGGGHTGWSRAWVINFYARLLDGENALHHVNELLKKSTHKNLFDDHPPFQIDGNFGGTAGIAEMLIQSHGGCIHLLPALPQAWKDGSFRGLKARGNYEVSCSWKEGRLDEAEIVPLEGGKCVLRMREPFAVMVNGRETVVSEEISAVDGNWHEAGFETKRGSVCRIVPKNN
;
A
#
# COMPACT_ATOMS: atom_id res chain seq x y z
N MET A 1 23.67 -53.27 -7.58
CA MET A 1 23.84 -51.88 -7.98
C MET A 1 22.94 -51.43 -9.16
N LYS A 2 22.53 -52.25 -10.13
CA LYS A 2 21.67 -51.81 -11.28
C LYS A 2 20.16 -51.68 -10.95
N LYS A 3 19.66 -52.13 -9.80
CA LYS A 3 18.23 -52.00 -9.43
C LYS A 3 17.97 -50.73 -8.60
N LEU A 4 18.97 -50.16 -7.91
CA LEU A 4 18.82 -48.92 -7.14
C LEU A 4 18.76 -47.67 -8.06
N HIS A 5 19.46 -47.69 -9.20
CA HIS A 5 19.47 -46.58 -10.14
C HIS A 5 18.12 -46.40 -10.90
N ARG A 6 17.39 -47.51 -11.16
CA ARG A 6 16.09 -47.45 -11.84
C ARG A 6 14.96 -46.89 -10.97
N SER A 7 15.00 -47.14 -9.64
CA SER A 7 13.99 -46.61 -8.73
C SER A 7 14.20 -45.09 -8.44
N GLN A 8 15.44 -44.63 -8.40
CA GLN A 8 15.74 -43.19 -8.24
C GLN A 8 15.38 -42.36 -9.50
N VAL A 9 15.63 -42.92 -10.69
CA VAL A 9 15.25 -42.28 -11.98
C VAL A 9 13.72 -42.27 -12.13
N LEU A 10 13.01 -43.33 -11.71
CA LEU A 10 11.54 -43.34 -11.71
C LEU A 10 10.94 -42.37 -10.67
N ALA A 11 11.58 -42.21 -9.51
CA ALA A 11 11.13 -41.25 -8.51
C ALA A 11 11.36 -39.81 -8.95
N VAL A 12 12.47 -39.50 -9.62
CA VAL A 12 12.75 -38.18 -10.20
C VAL A 12 11.84 -37.89 -11.40
N LEU A 13 11.55 -38.90 -12.26
CA LEU A 13 10.57 -38.73 -13.32
C LEU A 13 9.12 -38.60 -12.78
N ALA A 14 8.77 -39.33 -11.71
CA ALA A 14 7.48 -39.17 -11.05
C ALA A 14 7.33 -37.79 -10.37
N CYS A 15 8.40 -37.27 -9.75
CA CYS A 15 8.41 -35.88 -9.22
C CYS A 15 8.34 -34.83 -10.37
N LEU A 16 9.03 -35.05 -11.48
CA LEU A 16 8.95 -34.17 -12.65
C LEU A 16 7.58 -34.23 -13.36
N VAL A 17 6.95 -35.42 -13.38
CA VAL A 17 5.57 -35.57 -13.92
C VAL A 17 4.54 -35.01 -12.93
N LEU A 18 4.74 -35.11 -11.61
CA LEU A 18 3.89 -34.46 -10.61
C LEU A 18 4.07 -32.94 -10.59
N LEU A 19 5.27 -32.41 -10.83
CA LEU A 19 5.53 -31.00 -11.05
C LEU A 19 4.97 -30.46 -12.39
N SER A 20 4.85 -31.33 -13.42
CA SER A 20 4.23 -30.96 -14.70
C SER A 20 2.71 -31.12 -14.72
N CYS A 21 2.13 -31.97 -13.87
CA CYS A 21 0.67 -32.07 -13.67
C CYS A 21 0.12 -31.03 -12.66
N ALA A 22 0.97 -30.36 -11.88
CA ALA A 22 0.58 -29.27 -10.98
C ALA A 22 0.59 -27.88 -11.64
N ARG A 23 0.77 -27.76 -12.94
CA ARG A 23 0.28 -26.60 -13.70
C ARG A 23 -1.25 -26.75 -13.91
N GLN A 24 -1.98 -26.77 -12.78
CA GLN A 24 -3.39 -26.43 -12.79
C GLN A 24 -3.51 -24.99 -13.28
N ASN A 25 -4.38 -24.77 -14.26
CA ASN A 25 -4.81 -23.50 -14.84
C ASN A 25 -4.58 -22.30 -13.92
N GLU A 26 -3.39 -21.67 -14.01
CA GLU A 26 -3.17 -20.37 -13.38
C GLU A 26 -4.15 -19.41 -14.05
N THR A 27 -4.90 -18.67 -13.25
CA THR A 27 -5.80 -17.64 -13.76
C THR A 27 -4.98 -16.62 -14.52
N ASP A 28 -5.37 -16.26 -15.72
CA ASP A 28 -4.67 -15.25 -16.52
C ASP A 28 -5.14 -13.84 -16.11
N TYR A 29 -4.35 -13.20 -15.27
CA TYR A 29 -4.60 -11.82 -14.83
C TYR A 29 -3.94 -10.83 -15.80
N THR A 30 -4.54 -10.63 -16.97
CA THR A 30 -4.01 -9.74 -18.02
C THR A 30 -4.91 -8.52 -18.25
N LEU A 31 -4.37 -7.33 -18.02
CA LEU A 31 -4.94 -6.09 -18.53
C LEU A 31 -4.58 -5.96 -20.00
N TRP A 32 -5.56 -5.76 -20.91
CA TRP A 32 -5.27 -5.56 -22.31
C TRP A 32 -6.20 -4.54 -22.97
N TYR A 33 -5.70 -3.91 -24.04
CA TYR A 33 -6.36 -2.80 -24.74
C TYR A 33 -6.12 -2.88 -26.25
N ARG A 34 -7.04 -2.27 -27.00
CA ARG A 34 -6.98 -2.20 -28.48
C ARG A 34 -6.46 -0.86 -29.00
N LYS A 35 -6.09 0.05 -28.11
CA LYS A 35 -5.57 1.40 -28.46
C LYS A 35 -4.41 1.74 -27.54
N PRO A 36 -3.47 2.57 -28.01
CA PRO A 36 -2.47 3.18 -27.15
C PRO A 36 -3.12 4.01 -26.04
N ALA A 37 -2.37 4.29 -24.99
CA ALA A 37 -2.76 5.28 -24.00
C ALA A 37 -2.63 6.69 -24.59
N VAL A 38 -3.58 7.56 -24.25
CA VAL A 38 -3.55 8.98 -24.59
C VAL A 38 -3.18 9.79 -23.33
N GLU A 39 -3.83 9.46 -22.23
CA GLU A 39 -3.59 10.07 -20.92
C GLU A 39 -2.68 9.19 -20.08
N TRP A 40 -2.00 9.78 -19.09
CA TRP A 40 -1.09 9.08 -18.20
C TRP A 40 -1.80 7.95 -17.42
N GLU A 41 -3.03 8.18 -16.97
CA GLU A 41 -3.87 7.21 -16.24
C GLU A 41 -4.45 6.11 -17.15
N GLU A 42 -4.10 6.09 -18.43
CA GLU A 42 -4.37 4.98 -19.35
C GLU A 42 -3.12 4.11 -19.56
N ALA A 43 -1.91 4.63 -19.28
CA ALA A 43 -0.66 3.90 -19.44
C ALA A 43 -0.53 2.73 -18.45
N LEU A 44 0.31 1.74 -18.80
CA LEU A 44 0.47 0.53 -18.01
C LEU A 44 1.64 0.66 -17.02
N PRO A 45 1.37 0.55 -15.70
CA PRO A 45 2.40 0.69 -14.68
C PRO A 45 3.27 -0.56 -14.55
N LEU A 46 4.57 -0.35 -14.48
CA LEU A 46 5.57 -1.35 -14.12
C LEU A 46 6.41 -0.81 -12.97
N GLY A 47 6.92 -1.70 -12.10
CA GLY A 47 7.77 -1.28 -11.00
C GLY A 47 8.45 -2.43 -10.27
N ASN A 48 9.53 -2.11 -9.55
CA ASN A 48 10.30 -3.07 -8.76
C ASN A 48 10.51 -2.65 -7.29
N GLY A 49 9.77 -1.64 -6.83
CA GLY A 49 9.93 -1.00 -5.53
C GLY A 49 10.80 0.26 -5.57
N ARG A 50 11.74 0.36 -6.52
CA ARG A 50 12.63 1.52 -6.67
C ARG A 50 12.38 2.30 -7.96
N LEU A 51 12.33 1.62 -9.08
CA LEU A 51 12.02 2.20 -10.39
C LEU A 51 10.54 2.00 -10.70
N GLY A 52 9.90 3.06 -11.19
CA GLY A 52 8.57 3.04 -11.77
C GLY A 52 8.62 3.35 -13.26
N ALA A 53 7.71 2.76 -14.04
CA ALA A 53 7.55 3.08 -15.46
C ALA A 53 6.07 3.04 -15.84
N MET A 54 5.65 3.96 -16.72
CA MET A 54 4.29 4.02 -17.29
C MET A 54 4.42 3.87 -18.81
N VAL A 55 3.98 2.73 -19.34
CA VAL A 55 4.10 2.37 -20.77
C VAL A 55 2.83 2.76 -21.51
N TYR A 56 2.93 3.71 -22.45
CA TYR A 56 1.78 4.18 -23.24
C TYR A 56 1.40 3.21 -24.36
N GLY A 57 2.41 2.58 -24.96
CA GLY A 57 2.21 1.61 -26.03
C GLY A 57 1.93 2.25 -27.39
N ASP A 58 2.38 3.47 -27.66
CA ASP A 58 2.17 4.09 -28.96
C ASP A 58 3.10 3.47 -30.02
N PRO A 59 2.56 2.94 -31.14
CA PRO A 59 3.36 2.25 -32.16
C PRO A 59 4.22 3.19 -33.03
N PHE A 60 4.01 4.50 -32.96
CA PHE A 60 4.77 5.51 -33.69
C PHE A 60 5.75 6.24 -32.78
N HIS A 61 5.22 6.71 -31.63
CA HIS A 61 5.91 7.57 -30.68
C HIS A 61 5.75 7.00 -29.25
N GLU A 62 6.33 5.81 -29.01
CA GLU A 62 6.24 5.24 -27.67
C GLU A 62 6.80 6.19 -26.63
N CYS A 63 6.04 6.40 -25.58
CA CYS A 63 6.44 7.11 -24.38
C CYS A 63 6.49 6.12 -23.22
N ILE A 64 7.60 6.03 -22.53
CA ILE A 64 7.73 5.37 -21.24
C ILE A 64 8.11 6.44 -20.22
N GLN A 65 7.14 6.93 -19.45
CA GLN A 65 7.41 7.84 -18.35
C GLN A 65 8.05 7.07 -17.20
N VAL A 66 9.09 7.60 -16.56
CA VAL A 66 9.90 6.89 -15.58
C VAL A 66 10.07 7.65 -14.28
N ASN A 67 10.16 6.88 -13.18
CA ASN A 67 10.40 7.37 -11.83
C ASN A 67 11.54 6.60 -11.14
N GLU A 68 12.15 7.25 -10.18
CA GLU A 68 13.05 6.67 -9.19
C GLU A 68 12.56 7.11 -7.79
N GLU A 69 12.39 6.17 -6.85
CA GLU A 69 11.68 6.37 -5.58
C GLU A 69 12.18 7.53 -4.73
N SER A 70 13.48 7.84 -4.84
CA SER A 70 14.13 8.84 -4.00
C SER A 70 14.30 10.22 -4.66
N LEU A 71 13.81 10.41 -5.89
CA LEU A 71 13.94 11.68 -6.60
C LEU A 71 12.96 12.73 -6.08
N TRP A 72 13.33 13.41 -5.01
CA TRP A 72 12.53 14.42 -4.34
C TRP A 72 13.24 15.77 -4.31
N ALA A 73 12.47 16.84 -4.48
CA ALA A 73 12.92 18.19 -4.19
C ALA A 73 13.07 18.39 -2.68
N GLY A 74 13.96 19.30 -2.28
CA GLY A 74 14.20 19.61 -0.87
C GLY A 74 15.40 18.91 -0.27
N SER A 75 15.50 19.02 1.04
CA SER A 75 16.58 18.48 1.87
C SER A 75 16.12 18.39 3.33
N ARG A 76 16.90 17.71 4.16
CA ARG A 76 16.60 17.60 5.58
C ARG A 76 16.58 18.96 6.27
N MET A 77 15.48 19.28 6.95
CA MET A 77 15.27 20.51 7.69
C MET A 77 14.64 20.22 9.05
N ASN A 78 14.96 21.05 10.05
CA ASN A 78 14.17 21.14 11.28
C ASN A 78 13.11 22.22 11.10
N SER A 79 11.88 21.82 10.83
CA SER A 79 10.73 22.71 10.64
C SER A 79 9.86 22.86 11.91
N ASN A 80 10.32 22.37 13.06
CA ASN A 80 9.58 22.54 14.31
C ASN A 80 9.45 24.02 14.65
N ASN A 81 8.23 24.44 14.99
CA ASN A 81 8.03 25.82 15.41
C ASN A 81 8.68 26.06 16.79
N PRO A 82 9.60 27.00 16.91
CA PRO A 82 10.35 27.25 18.16
C PRO A 82 9.48 27.79 19.30
N GLU A 83 8.26 28.21 19.00
CA GLU A 83 7.31 28.73 20.00
C GLU A 83 6.40 27.63 20.57
N SER A 84 6.40 26.39 19.97
CA SER A 84 5.48 25.33 20.36
C SER A 84 5.54 24.98 21.85
N ALA A 85 6.70 24.54 22.34
CA ALA A 85 6.83 24.10 23.73
C ALA A 85 6.58 25.23 24.74
N LYS A 86 6.92 26.47 24.38
CA LYS A 86 6.72 27.66 25.26
C LYS A 86 5.23 27.94 25.44
N ASN A 87 4.43 27.73 24.43
CA ASN A 87 3.00 28.06 24.42
C ASN A 87 2.10 26.84 24.69
N LEU A 88 2.64 25.61 24.72
CA LEU A 88 1.88 24.39 24.92
C LEU A 88 1.01 24.42 26.17
N GLY A 89 1.55 24.91 27.29
CA GLY A 89 0.79 25.05 28.55
C GLY A 89 -0.42 25.96 28.39
N ARG A 90 -0.25 27.11 27.72
CA ARG A 90 -1.34 28.06 27.46
C ARG A 90 -2.35 27.47 26.46
N LEU A 91 -1.88 26.79 25.43
CA LEU A 91 -2.76 26.11 24.46
C LEU A 91 -3.63 25.04 25.16
N ARG A 92 -3.02 24.21 25.99
CA ARG A 92 -3.72 23.22 26.83
C ARG A 92 -4.78 23.84 27.71
N GLU A 93 -4.44 24.94 28.40
CA GLU A 93 -5.38 25.69 29.24
C GLU A 93 -6.60 26.18 28.43
N LEU A 94 -6.38 26.82 27.29
CA LEU A 94 -7.46 27.29 26.40
C LEU A 94 -8.37 26.16 25.95
N VAL A 95 -7.79 25.07 25.45
CA VAL A 95 -8.55 23.90 24.97
C VAL A 95 -9.37 23.27 26.10
N MET A 96 -8.73 23.02 27.27
CA MET A 96 -9.39 22.37 28.41
C MET A 96 -10.52 23.22 29.03
N ASN A 97 -10.47 24.56 28.85
CA ASN A 97 -11.52 25.46 29.27
C ASN A 97 -12.56 25.78 28.18
N GLY A 98 -12.49 25.09 27.01
CA GLY A 98 -13.44 25.26 25.90
C GLY A 98 -13.28 26.61 25.16
N HIS A 99 -12.12 27.24 25.20
CA HIS A 99 -11.78 28.45 24.43
C HIS A 99 -11.19 28.04 23.07
N PHE A 100 -11.92 27.24 22.28
CA PHE A 100 -11.42 26.61 21.05
C PHE A 100 -11.01 27.62 19.98
N THR A 101 -11.77 28.72 19.83
CA THR A 101 -11.45 29.77 18.84
C THR A 101 -10.11 30.45 19.18
N GLU A 102 -9.84 30.78 20.45
CA GLU A 102 -8.57 31.35 20.89
C GLU A 102 -7.44 30.31 20.83
N ALA A 103 -7.73 29.06 21.15
CA ALA A 103 -6.79 27.94 21.01
C ALA A 103 -6.35 27.73 19.57
N HIS A 104 -7.30 27.78 18.62
CA HIS A 104 -6.99 27.68 17.19
C HIS A 104 -6.09 28.80 16.70
N ALA A 105 -6.38 30.06 17.10
CA ALA A 105 -5.53 31.18 16.75
C ALA A 105 -4.09 31.06 17.31
N LEU A 106 -3.96 30.63 18.58
CA LEU A 106 -2.67 30.38 19.19
C LEU A 106 -1.93 29.21 18.51
N ALA A 107 -2.64 28.13 18.18
CA ALA A 107 -2.04 26.99 17.49
C ALA A 107 -1.56 27.35 16.08
N ALA A 108 -2.31 28.20 15.36
CA ALA A 108 -1.89 28.68 14.04
C ALA A 108 -0.56 29.43 14.08
N GLU A 109 -0.33 30.19 15.16
CA GLU A 109 0.90 30.95 15.34
C GLU A 109 2.06 30.09 15.88
N THR A 110 1.76 29.15 16.79
CA THR A 110 2.79 28.50 17.60
C THR A 110 3.01 27.03 17.34
N MET A 111 2.09 26.34 16.64
CA MET A 111 2.22 24.90 16.38
C MET A 111 2.58 24.57 14.93
N VAL A 112 2.15 25.42 13.98
CA VAL A 112 2.43 25.18 12.56
C VAL A 112 3.93 25.28 12.30
N GLY A 113 4.46 24.35 11.52
CA GLY A 113 5.88 24.27 11.19
C GLY A 113 6.45 25.53 10.50
N VAL A 114 7.73 25.75 10.65
CA VAL A 114 8.47 26.88 10.04
C VAL A 114 9.71 26.32 9.33
N PRO A 115 9.65 26.17 7.99
CA PRO A 115 8.55 26.44 7.06
C PRO A 115 7.39 25.45 7.20
N PRO A 116 6.17 25.84 6.77
CA PRO A 116 4.96 25.03 6.98
C PRO A 116 4.70 23.94 5.95
N HIS A 117 5.46 23.84 4.87
CA HIS A 117 5.25 22.87 3.79
C HIS A 117 6.53 22.14 3.42
N ILE A 118 6.36 20.89 2.96
CA ILE A 118 7.38 20.08 2.30
C ILE A 118 7.46 20.39 0.80
N ARG A 119 8.49 19.88 0.15
CA ARG A 119 8.64 19.90 -1.31
C ARG A 119 8.20 18.57 -1.92
N SER A 120 8.15 18.50 -3.25
CA SER A 120 7.46 17.44 -3.98
C SER A 120 8.39 16.30 -4.42
N TYR A 121 7.82 15.08 -4.48
CA TYR A 121 8.30 13.99 -5.32
C TYR A 121 8.25 14.40 -6.78
N GLN A 122 9.27 14.04 -7.58
CA GLN A 122 9.37 14.46 -8.97
C GLN A 122 9.40 13.30 -9.95
N THR A 123 8.81 13.51 -11.13
CA THR A 123 9.09 12.65 -12.29
C THR A 123 10.57 12.64 -12.60
N LEU A 124 11.12 11.51 -13.02
CA LEU A 124 12.47 11.45 -13.55
C LEU A 124 12.52 11.94 -15.02
N GLY A 125 11.43 11.81 -15.76
CA GLY A 125 11.27 12.22 -17.15
C GLY A 125 10.67 11.13 -18.02
N ASN A 126 10.86 11.26 -19.33
CA ASN A 126 10.30 10.38 -20.34
C ASN A 126 11.40 9.73 -21.19
N ILE A 127 11.17 8.49 -21.56
CA ILE A 127 11.93 7.79 -22.61
C ILE A 127 11.03 7.71 -23.83
N PHE A 128 11.50 8.21 -24.97
CA PHE A 128 10.80 8.11 -26.24
C PHE A 128 11.46 7.11 -27.15
N ILE A 129 10.64 6.32 -27.85
CA ILE A 129 11.07 5.38 -28.88
C ILE A 129 10.24 5.68 -30.12
N ASP A 130 10.85 6.42 -31.08
CA ASP A 130 10.19 6.85 -32.30
C ASP A 130 10.44 5.82 -33.40
N HIS A 131 9.45 4.99 -33.70
CA HIS A 131 9.52 3.97 -34.74
C HIS A 131 9.37 4.58 -36.14
N SER A 132 10.17 4.09 -37.09
CA SER A 132 10.07 4.49 -38.50
C SER A 132 9.00 3.65 -39.25
N VAL A 133 7.75 3.70 -38.81
CA VAL A 133 6.58 3.05 -39.44
C VAL A 133 5.57 4.08 -39.86
N SER A 134 4.83 3.83 -40.95
CA SER A 134 3.86 4.81 -41.49
C SER A 134 2.41 4.41 -41.28
N ASP A 135 2.12 3.14 -41.01
CA ASP A 135 0.79 2.63 -40.71
C ASP A 135 0.82 1.57 -39.59
N THR A 136 -0.33 1.25 -39.03
CA THR A 136 -0.48 0.17 -38.05
C THR A 136 -1.76 -0.62 -38.24
N LEU A 137 -1.64 -1.96 -38.11
CA LEU A 137 -2.75 -2.90 -38.11
C LEU A 137 -2.59 -3.90 -36.98
N GLY A 138 -3.71 -4.48 -36.53
CA GLY A 138 -3.69 -5.55 -35.54
C GLY A 138 -3.12 -5.16 -34.17
N TYR A 139 -3.26 -3.87 -33.80
CA TYR A 139 -2.68 -3.34 -32.56
C TYR A 139 -3.28 -3.97 -31.30
N ARG A 140 -2.40 -4.29 -30.36
CA ARG A 140 -2.74 -4.73 -28.99
C ARG A 140 -1.64 -4.33 -28.02
N ARG A 141 -2.02 -3.78 -26.87
CA ARG A 141 -1.14 -3.65 -25.69
C ARG A 141 -1.71 -4.40 -24.50
N SER A 142 -0.84 -4.93 -23.66
CA SER A 142 -1.25 -5.69 -22.47
C SER A 142 -0.20 -5.61 -21.36
N LEU A 143 -0.66 -5.85 -20.13
CA LEU A 143 0.16 -6.08 -18.94
C LEU A 143 -0.30 -7.39 -18.31
N ASN A 144 0.56 -8.39 -18.29
CA ASN A 144 0.32 -9.63 -17.60
C ASN A 144 0.81 -9.55 -16.17
N LEU A 145 -0.11 -9.57 -15.20
CA LEU A 145 0.22 -9.43 -13.78
C LEU A 145 0.96 -10.66 -13.23
N ASN A 146 0.76 -11.85 -13.80
CA ASN A 146 1.45 -13.08 -13.38
C ASN A 146 2.95 -13.02 -13.65
N SER A 147 3.35 -12.34 -14.72
CA SER A 147 4.76 -12.20 -15.12
C SER A 147 5.35 -10.82 -14.87
N GLY A 148 4.53 -9.78 -14.64
CA GLY A 148 4.99 -8.40 -14.54
C GLY A 148 5.53 -7.85 -15.87
N VAL A 149 5.06 -8.35 -17.01
CA VAL A 149 5.54 -7.96 -18.35
C VAL A 149 4.47 -7.23 -19.12
N SER A 150 4.80 -6.04 -19.62
CA SER A 150 4.01 -5.32 -20.61
C SER A 150 4.41 -5.74 -22.03
N LEU A 151 3.41 -5.87 -22.90
CA LEU A 151 3.59 -6.29 -24.28
C LEU A 151 2.78 -5.36 -25.21
N VAL A 152 3.43 -4.83 -26.24
CA VAL A 152 2.80 -4.13 -27.36
C VAL A 152 3.09 -4.90 -28.65
N GLU A 153 2.05 -5.20 -29.42
CA GLU A 153 2.13 -5.89 -30.70
C GLU A 153 1.34 -5.13 -31.76
N PHE A 154 1.94 -4.97 -32.93
CA PHE A 154 1.28 -4.37 -34.10
C PHE A 154 1.97 -4.81 -35.40
N THR A 155 1.30 -4.64 -36.53
CA THR A 155 1.90 -4.74 -37.86
C THR A 155 2.02 -3.34 -38.43
N GLY A 156 3.24 -2.94 -38.81
CA GLY A 156 3.52 -1.64 -39.45
C GLY A 156 4.21 -1.87 -40.78
N ASP A 157 3.77 -1.20 -41.86
CA ASP A 157 4.30 -1.34 -43.20
C ASP A 157 4.48 -2.80 -43.66
N GLY A 158 3.55 -3.67 -43.21
CA GLY A 158 3.55 -5.10 -43.51
C GLY A 158 4.48 -5.99 -42.66
N THR A 159 5.27 -5.40 -41.77
CA THR A 159 6.18 -6.10 -40.82
C THR A 159 5.54 -6.15 -39.44
N GLY A 160 5.57 -7.32 -38.77
CA GLY A 160 5.14 -7.45 -37.38
C GLY A 160 6.18 -6.89 -36.41
N TYR A 161 5.76 -6.05 -35.49
CA TYR A 161 6.58 -5.48 -34.43
C TYR A 161 6.10 -5.95 -33.06
N ARG A 162 7.05 -6.12 -32.13
CA ARG A 162 6.78 -6.51 -30.75
C ARG A 162 7.70 -5.75 -29.80
N GLN A 163 7.11 -5.12 -28.80
CA GLN A 163 7.78 -4.48 -27.67
C GLN A 163 7.41 -5.18 -26.39
N GLU A 164 8.41 -5.67 -25.66
CA GLU A 164 8.27 -6.27 -24.34
C GLU A 164 8.97 -5.39 -23.33
N VAL A 165 8.30 -5.06 -22.21
CA VAL A 165 8.86 -4.19 -21.16
C VAL A 165 8.61 -4.83 -19.79
N PHE A 166 9.65 -4.86 -18.95
CA PHE A 166 9.53 -5.21 -17.54
C PHE A 166 10.53 -4.41 -16.68
N VAL A 167 10.26 -4.31 -15.38
CA VAL A 167 11.14 -3.68 -14.40
C VAL A 167 11.63 -4.75 -13.42
N SER A 168 12.88 -5.18 -13.59
CA SER A 168 13.49 -6.29 -12.84
C SER A 168 13.94 -5.83 -11.45
N ALA A 169 13.50 -6.52 -10.40
CA ALA A 169 14.00 -6.30 -9.05
C ALA A 169 15.39 -6.94 -8.86
N PRO A 170 15.64 -8.20 -9.25
CA PRO A 170 16.95 -8.82 -9.08
C PRO A 170 18.09 -8.15 -9.88
N ASP A 171 17.77 -7.52 -11.01
CA ASP A 171 18.77 -6.86 -11.86
C ASP A 171 18.75 -5.33 -11.73
N ASN A 172 17.72 -4.79 -11.05
CA ASN A 172 17.55 -3.36 -10.76
C ASN A 172 17.54 -2.47 -12.01
N VAL A 173 16.92 -2.97 -13.09
CA VAL A 173 16.80 -2.28 -14.39
C VAL A 173 15.37 -2.39 -14.93
N MET A 174 14.96 -1.40 -15.71
CA MET A 174 13.92 -1.60 -16.71
C MET A 174 14.56 -2.17 -17.97
N ALA A 175 13.99 -3.22 -18.52
CA ALA A 175 14.41 -3.84 -19.75
C ALA A 175 13.30 -3.73 -20.81
N VAL A 176 13.65 -3.24 -21.98
CA VAL A 176 12.78 -3.16 -23.15
C VAL A 176 13.39 -3.98 -24.28
N ARG A 177 12.60 -4.84 -24.88
CA ARG A 177 12.99 -5.54 -26.10
C ARG A 177 12.12 -5.08 -27.25
N LEU A 178 12.77 -4.62 -28.31
CA LEU A 178 12.16 -4.31 -29.59
C LEU A 178 12.51 -5.40 -30.58
N SER A 179 11.55 -5.91 -31.33
CA SER A 179 11.82 -6.92 -32.37
C SER A 179 10.90 -6.75 -33.58
N ALA A 180 11.43 -7.08 -34.76
CA ALA A 180 10.68 -7.09 -36.00
C ALA A 180 10.59 -8.54 -36.53
N SER A 181 9.48 -8.90 -37.20
CA SER A 181 9.28 -10.23 -37.76
C SER A 181 10.18 -10.51 -38.97
N GLU A 182 10.74 -9.47 -39.57
CA GLU A 182 11.68 -9.52 -40.69
C GLU A 182 13.04 -8.95 -40.30
N LYS A 183 14.11 -9.57 -40.77
CA LYS A 183 15.48 -9.11 -40.48
C LYS A 183 15.76 -7.74 -41.07
N GLY A 184 16.47 -6.91 -40.28
CA GLY A 184 16.89 -5.58 -40.70
C GLY A 184 15.71 -4.58 -40.82
N LYS A 185 14.57 -4.86 -40.24
CA LYS A 185 13.37 -4.00 -40.28
C LYS A 185 13.15 -3.14 -39.04
N LEU A 186 13.91 -3.38 -37.98
CA LEU A 186 13.84 -2.52 -36.82
C LEU A 186 14.65 -1.25 -37.05
N ASP A 187 13.93 -0.11 -37.07
CA ASP A 187 14.48 1.23 -37.18
C ASP A 187 13.72 2.13 -36.19
N ALA A 188 14.40 2.66 -35.19
CA ALA A 188 13.81 3.47 -34.14
C ALA A 188 14.82 4.44 -33.51
N LEU A 189 14.39 5.65 -33.19
CA LEU A 189 15.17 6.63 -32.44
C LEU A 189 14.82 6.51 -30.96
N VAL A 190 15.81 6.30 -30.10
CA VAL A 190 15.67 6.25 -28.64
C VAL A 190 16.28 7.50 -28.02
N ARG A 191 15.50 8.22 -27.23
CA ARG A 191 15.92 9.46 -26.57
C ARG A 191 15.29 9.60 -25.19
N MET A 192 15.88 10.47 -24.37
CA MET A 192 15.31 10.85 -23.05
C MET A 192 14.95 12.31 -23.03
N GLU A 193 13.98 12.66 -22.20
CA GLU A 193 13.57 14.03 -21.97
C GLU A 193 13.26 14.28 -20.50
N ARG A 194 13.85 15.36 -19.99
CA ARG A 194 13.52 16.02 -18.73
C ARG A 194 13.75 17.52 -18.94
N ASN A 195 12.71 18.32 -18.71
CA ASN A 195 12.71 19.73 -19.15
C ASN A 195 13.41 20.67 -18.18
N ILE A 196 13.80 20.19 -17.00
CA ILE A 196 14.46 20.99 -15.96
C ILE A 196 15.63 20.25 -15.35
N ASP A 197 16.61 20.98 -14.87
CA ASP A 197 17.69 20.51 -13.97
C ASP A 197 18.52 19.33 -14.51
N ALA A 198 18.57 19.13 -15.84
CA ALA A 198 19.25 17.99 -16.43
C ALA A 198 20.02 18.35 -17.71
N VAL A 199 21.08 17.61 -17.96
CA VAL A 199 21.85 17.62 -19.21
C VAL A 199 21.96 16.21 -19.77
N PHE A 200 21.98 16.10 -21.11
CA PHE A 200 22.01 14.84 -21.83
C PHE A 200 23.28 14.72 -22.63
N THR A 201 23.85 13.52 -22.67
CA THR A 201 25.01 13.18 -23.48
C THR A 201 24.86 11.79 -24.07
N VAL A 202 25.43 11.56 -25.21
CA VAL A 202 25.55 10.24 -25.84
C VAL A 202 26.99 9.75 -25.68
N ASN A 203 27.15 8.50 -25.23
CA ASN A 203 28.48 7.89 -25.06
C ASN A 203 28.44 6.43 -25.54
N GLY A 204 28.89 6.21 -26.76
CA GLY A 204 28.86 4.88 -27.39
C GLY A 204 27.44 4.35 -27.58
N SER A 205 27.05 3.34 -26.81
CA SER A 205 25.70 2.75 -26.81
C SER A 205 24.76 3.34 -25.75
N ASP A 206 25.23 4.35 -25.03
CA ASP A 206 24.52 4.88 -23.87
C ASP A 206 24.00 6.31 -24.13
N VAL A 207 22.74 6.55 -23.80
CA VAL A 207 22.15 7.88 -23.61
C VAL A 207 22.16 8.16 -22.12
N VAL A 208 22.87 9.19 -21.71
CA VAL A 208 23.11 9.53 -20.30
C VAL A 208 22.43 10.85 -19.96
N MET A 209 21.62 10.85 -18.91
CA MET A 209 21.11 12.05 -18.27
C MET A 209 21.80 12.22 -16.91
N LYS A 210 22.26 13.44 -16.62
CA LYS A 210 22.75 13.84 -15.30
C LYS A 210 22.07 15.12 -14.89
N GLY A 211 21.72 15.23 -13.63
CA GLY A 211 21.03 16.41 -13.13
C GLY A 211 21.28 16.66 -11.66
N GLN A 212 20.83 17.83 -11.25
CA GLN A 212 20.76 18.22 -9.84
C GLN A 212 19.55 19.11 -9.65
N ILE A 213 18.67 18.74 -8.72
CA ILE A 213 17.49 19.55 -8.39
C ILE A 213 17.95 20.87 -7.81
N VAL A 214 17.41 21.96 -8.36
CA VAL A 214 17.66 23.33 -7.89
C VAL A 214 16.32 23.95 -7.53
N ASP A 215 16.18 24.33 -6.27
CA ASP A 215 14.96 24.94 -5.75
C ASP A 215 15.19 26.42 -5.44
N GLU A 216 14.12 27.20 -5.48
CA GLU A 216 14.09 28.60 -5.08
C GLU A 216 13.76 28.72 -3.57
N ASP A 217 14.24 29.81 -2.93
CA ASP A 217 13.85 30.18 -1.58
C ASP A 217 12.34 30.46 -1.52
N SER A 218 11.68 29.92 -0.51
CA SER A 218 10.23 30.10 -0.32
C SER A 218 9.88 30.21 1.17
N GLU A 219 9.01 31.15 1.52
CA GLU A 219 8.44 31.21 2.87
C GLU A 219 7.62 29.95 3.21
N ARG A 220 7.08 29.28 2.20
CA ARG A 220 6.26 28.09 2.35
C ARG A 220 7.08 26.82 2.55
N THR A 221 8.16 26.65 1.77
CA THR A 221 8.91 25.39 1.71
C THR A 221 10.36 25.54 2.18
N GLY A 222 10.73 26.71 2.69
CA GLY A 222 12.05 26.98 3.24
C GLY A 222 13.11 27.34 2.19
N LYS A 223 14.37 27.19 2.61
CA LYS A 223 15.51 27.58 1.81
C LYS A 223 15.65 26.69 0.57
N GLY A 224 15.88 27.33 -0.58
CA GLY A 224 16.25 26.66 -1.81
C GLY A 224 17.76 26.44 -1.89
N GLY A 225 18.21 26.05 -3.06
CA GLY A 225 19.61 25.77 -3.38
C GLY A 225 19.79 24.51 -4.21
N GLU A 226 21.02 24.07 -4.29
CA GLU A 226 21.40 22.83 -4.97
C GLU A 226 21.12 21.62 -4.08
N HIS A 227 20.08 20.88 -4.41
CA HIS A 227 19.62 19.73 -3.65
C HIS A 227 20.13 18.41 -4.26
N MET A 228 19.30 17.41 -4.35
CA MET A 228 19.63 16.06 -4.77
C MET A 228 20.24 15.99 -6.16
N LYS A 229 21.34 15.24 -6.29
CA LYS A 229 21.90 14.84 -7.58
C LYS A 229 21.26 13.56 -8.06
N PHE A 230 21.08 13.45 -9.37
CA PHE A 230 20.56 12.25 -10.00
C PHE A 230 21.25 11.95 -11.31
N ALA A 231 21.18 10.69 -11.72
CA ALA A 231 21.57 10.25 -13.07
C ALA A 231 20.66 9.14 -13.53
N SER A 232 20.50 9.04 -14.84
CA SER A 232 19.93 7.86 -15.47
C SER A 232 20.67 7.52 -16.75
N VAL A 233 20.64 6.25 -17.12
CA VAL A 233 21.34 5.75 -18.30
C VAL A 233 20.44 4.78 -19.05
N ILE A 234 20.29 5.01 -20.34
CA ILE A 234 19.77 4.02 -21.31
C ILE A 234 20.97 3.40 -22.01
N ARG A 235 21.07 2.07 -22.00
CA ARG A 235 22.04 1.30 -22.79
C ARG A 235 21.32 0.50 -23.86
N ILE A 236 21.70 0.69 -25.12
CA ILE A 236 21.10 0.03 -26.28
C ILE A 236 22.01 -1.07 -26.81
N LEU A 237 21.51 -2.29 -26.89
CA LEU A 237 22.21 -3.49 -27.34
C LEU A 237 21.51 -4.05 -28.59
N PRO A 238 21.87 -3.57 -29.82
CA PRO A 238 21.23 -4.04 -31.04
C PRO A 238 21.79 -5.41 -31.48
N LYS A 239 20.89 -6.21 -32.04
CA LYS A 239 21.27 -7.46 -32.73
C LYS A 239 21.05 -7.29 -34.22
N GLY A 240 22.12 -7.33 -34.98
CA GLY A 240 22.13 -6.84 -36.34
C GLY A 240 22.05 -5.31 -36.39
N GLY A 241 22.17 -4.75 -37.61
CA GLY A 241 22.12 -3.30 -37.79
C GLY A 241 23.28 -2.53 -37.14
N ARG A 242 23.03 -1.27 -36.75
CA ARG A 242 24.00 -0.39 -36.08
C ARG A 242 23.30 0.69 -35.26
N LEU A 243 24.04 1.34 -34.38
CA LEU A 243 23.65 2.57 -33.72
C LEU A 243 24.23 3.80 -34.42
N VAL A 244 23.43 4.85 -34.57
CA VAL A 244 23.82 6.13 -35.13
C VAL A 244 23.40 7.22 -34.14
N GLU A 245 24.34 8.07 -33.77
CA GLU A 245 24.02 9.23 -32.94
C GLU A 245 23.24 10.25 -33.77
N GLU A 246 22.11 10.65 -33.23
CA GLU A 246 21.26 11.72 -33.74
C GLU A 246 21.01 12.75 -32.63
N GLU A 247 20.49 13.95 -33.02
CA GLU A 247 20.21 15.01 -32.05
C GLU A 247 19.30 14.49 -30.92
N GLY A 248 19.85 14.46 -29.71
CA GLY A 248 19.17 14.07 -28.49
C GLY A 248 19.06 12.56 -28.21
N GLY A 249 19.67 11.67 -29.01
CA GLY A 249 19.57 10.23 -28.77
C GLY A 249 20.39 9.34 -29.69
N LEU A 250 19.99 8.08 -29.73
CA LEU A 250 20.61 7.04 -30.56
C LEU A 250 19.55 6.39 -31.46
N ARG A 251 19.80 6.40 -32.78
CA ARG A 251 18.97 5.65 -33.73
C ARG A 251 19.51 4.21 -33.88
N ILE A 252 18.60 3.27 -33.75
CA ILE A 252 18.78 1.88 -34.15
C ILE A 252 18.46 1.79 -35.63
N GLU A 253 19.44 1.47 -36.48
CA GLU A 253 19.21 1.30 -37.91
C GLU A 253 19.35 -0.14 -38.35
N LYS A 254 18.33 -0.64 -39.06
CA LYS A 254 18.31 -1.96 -39.73
C LYS A 254 18.66 -3.13 -38.82
N ALA A 255 18.25 -3.08 -37.57
CA ALA A 255 18.41 -4.19 -36.65
C ALA A 255 17.33 -5.29 -36.84
N ASP A 256 17.60 -6.50 -36.33
CA ASP A 256 16.63 -7.59 -36.21
C ASP A 256 15.86 -7.46 -34.90
N GLU A 257 16.56 -7.11 -33.83
CA GLU A 257 16.04 -6.79 -32.51
C GLU A 257 17.00 -5.84 -31.77
N ALA A 258 16.51 -5.20 -30.72
CA ALA A 258 17.35 -4.45 -29.78
C ALA A 258 16.84 -4.66 -28.35
N VAL A 259 17.78 -4.81 -27.41
CA VAL A 259 17.50 -4.76 -25.98
C VAL A 259 17.96 -3.39 -25.47
N ILE A 260 17.06 -2.70 -24.77
CA ILE A 260 17.30 -1.40 -24.14
C ILE A 260 17.25 -1.64 -22.64
N LEU A 261 18.32 -1.35 -21.94
CA LEU A 261 18.40 -1.39 -20.48
C LEU A 261 18.41 0.03 -19.94
N PHE A 262 17.56 0.29 -18.95
CA PHE A 262 17.47 1.58 -18.28
C PHE A 262 17.62 1.39 -16.77
N THR A 263 18.37 2.29 -16.15
CA THR A 263 18.38 2.46 -14.70
C THR A 263 18.61 3.92 -14.33
N ALA A 264 18.26 4.25 -13.09
CA ALA A 264 18.48 5.57 -12.52
C ALA A 264 19.00 5.45 -11.09
N ALA A 265 19.60 6.50 -10.59
CA ALA A 265 20.02 6.61 -9.19
C ALA A 265 20.07 8.08 -8.76
N THR A 266 19.96 8.29 -7.46
CA THR A 266 20.17 9.58 -6.80
C THR A 266 21.32 9.49 -5.80
N ASP A 267 21.71 10.60 -5.22
CA ASP A 267 22.61 10.62 -4.07
C ASP A 267 21.88 10.57 -2.71
N TYR A 268 20.62 10.13 -2.70
CA TYR A 268 19.85 9.92 -1.48
C TYR A 268 20.42 8.79 -0.62
N SER A 269 20.39 8.98 0.69
CA SER A 269 20.74 7.99 1.71
C SER A 269 19.65 7.90 2.77
N LEU A 270 18.95 6.76 2.86
CA LEU A 270 17.96 6.52 3.92
C LEU A 270 18.60 6.61 5.31
N GLU A 271 19.85 6.20 5.46
CA GLU A 271 20.59 6.30 6.75
C GLU A 271 20.70 7.74 7.24
N ARG A 272 20.87 8.69 6.34
CA ARG A 272 20.94 10.12 6.64
C ARG A 272 19.57 10.80 6.61
N MET A 273 18.60 10.21 5.94
CA MET A 273 17.36 10.86 5.50
C MET A 273 17.69 12.19 4.79
N ASP A 274 18.66 12.15 3.90
CA ASP A 274 19.17 13.29 3.15
C ASP A 274 20.07 12.77 2.02
N PHE A 275 20.61 13.66 1.19
CA PHE A 275 21.58 13.27 0.18
C PHE A 275 22.98 13.08 0.79
N ASP A 276 23.72 12.13 0.25
CA ASP A 276 25.11 11.82 0.58
C ASP A 276 26.01 12.11 -0.63
N ARG A 277 26.74 13.20 -0.57
CA ARG A 277 27.62 13.66 -1.65
C ARG A 277 28.78 12.70 -1.97
N SER A 278 29.00 11.65 -1.19
CA SER A 278 29.94 10.56 -1.52
C SER A 278 29.36 9.55 -2.52
N ILE A 279 28.03 9.54 -2.71
CA ILE A 279 27.35 8.73 -3.72
C ILE A 279 27.41 9.47 -5.05
N GLU A 280 27.99 8.84 -6.08
CA GLU A 280 27.97 9.36 -7.43
C GLU A 280 26.93 8.61 -8.26
N PRO A 281 25.76 9.21 -8.54
CA PRO A 281 24.61 8.53 -9.15
C PRO A 281 24.92 7.86 -10.49
N TYR A 282 25.75 8.51 -11.34
CA TYR A 282 26.15 7.94 -12.63
C TYR A 282 26.94 6.65 -12.47
N SER A 283 27.90 6.60 -11.52
CA SER A 283 28.68 5.39 -11.25
C SER A 283 27.83 4.24 -10.71
N VAL A 284 26.77 4.56 -9.94
CA VAL A 284 25.79 3.57 -9.51
C VAL A 284 25.06 2.99 -10.72
N CYS A 285 24.58 3.85 -11.64
CA CYS A 285 23.92 3.42 -12.88
C CYS A 285 24.83 2.54 -13.73
N GLU A 286 26.09 2.94 -13.94
CA GLU A 286 27.06 2.16 -14.70
C GLU A 286 27.26 0.76 -14.09
N SER A 287 27.48 0.66 -12.79
CA SER A 287 27.67 -0.62 -12.09
C SER A 287 26.45 -1.56 -12.23
N ILE A 288 25.24 -1.02 -12.22
CA ILE A 288 24.01 -1.79 -12.43
C ILE A 288 23.94 -2.30 -13.87
N LEU A 289 24.16 -1.41 -14.85
CA LEU A 289 24.09 -1.76 -16.27
C LEU A 289 25.19 -2.71 -16.72
N GLU A 290 26.40 -2.61 -16.18
CA GLU A 290 27.47 -3.58 -16.44
C GLU A 290 27.08 -5.00 -16.07
N LYS A 291 26.44 -5.16 -14.90
CA LYS A 291 25.96 -6.46 -14.43
C LYS A 291 24.80 -6.98 -15.29
N ALA A 292 23.80 -6.13 -15.54
CA ALA A 292 22.62 -6.50 -16.32
C ALA A 292 22.98 -6.82 -17.79
N SER A 293 23.88 -6.07 -18.40
CA SER A 293 24.35 -6.28 -19.81
C SER A 293 25.13 -7.58 -20.02
N ALA A 294 25.56 -8.23 -18.96
CA ALA A 294 26.22 -9.54 -19.04
C ALA A 294 25.22 -10.67 -19.35
N TYR A 295 23.93 -10.43 -19.21
CA TYR A 295 22.88 -11.38 -19.50
C TYR A 295 22.22 -11.12 -20.85
N ASP A 296 21.82 -12.18 -21.53
CA ASP A 296 20.94 -12.07 -22.69
C ASP A 296 19.49 -11.80 -22.25
N TRP A 297 18.64 -11.39 -23.20
CA TRP A 297 17.23 -11.11 -22.94
C TRP A 297 16.51 -12.25 -22.25
N LYS A 298 16.75 -13.48 -22.68
CA LYS A 298 16.08 -14.65 -22.12
C LYS A 298 16.39 -14.82 -20.63
N THR A 299 17.67 -14.70 -20.29
CA THR A 299 18.13 -14.81 -18.90
C THR A 299 17.57 -13.69 -18.02
N LEU A 300 17.55 -12.44 -18.51
CA LEU A 300 16.95 -11.31 -17.79
C LEU A 300 15.46 -11.54 -17.54
N LEU A 301 14.72 -11.99 -18.57
CA LEU A 301 13.30 -12.27 -18.47
C LEU A 301 13.01 -13.43 -17.50
N GLU A 302 13.81 -14.52 -17.55
CA GLU A 302 13.67 -15.65 -16.63
C GLU A 302 13.90 -15.22 -15.17
N ARG A 303 14.95 -14.46 -14.89
CA ARG A 303 15.27 -13.92 -13.55
C ARG A 303 14.16 -13.02 -13.02
N HIS A 304 13.65 -12.11 -13.87
CA HIS A 304 12.54 -11.25 -13.52
C HIS A 304 11.26 -12.06 -13.21
N THR A 305 10.88 -12.97 -14.11
CA THR A 305 9.63 -13.72 -13.94
C THR A 305 9.67 -14.72 -12.78
N GLU A 306 10.82 -15.33 -12.49
CA GLU A 306 10.99 -16.19 -11.32
C GLU A 306 10.83 -15.41 -10.01
N ASP A 307 11.48 -14.24 -9.88
CA ASP A 307 11.34 -13.41 -8.69
C ASP A 307 9.90 -12.89 -8.53
N HIS A 308 9.31 -12.39 -9.62
CA HIS A 308 7.95 -11.87 -9.61
C HIS A 308 6.92 -12.97 -9.24
N ALA A 309 6.97 -14.12 -9.92
CA ALA A 309 6.04 -15.24 -9.68
C ALA A 309 6.20 -15.84 -8.27
N ARG A 310 7.41 -15.83 -7.71
CA ARG A 310 7.67 -16.29 -6.33
C ARG A 310 6.82 -15.56 -5.29
N ILE A 311 6.46 -14.30 -5.54
CA ILE A 311 5.65 -13.48 -4.64
C ILE A 311 4.20 -13.39 -5.15
N PHE A 312 4.01 -12.97 -6.40
CA PHE A 312 2.68 -12.75 -6.96
C PHE A 312 1.87 -14.05 -7.03
N GLY A 313 2.47 -15.17 -7.42
CA GLY A 313 1.83 -16.48 -7.58
C GLY A 313 1.40 -17.16 -6.27
N ARG A 314 1.69 -16.56 -5.10
CA ARG A 314 1.25 -17.11 -3.80
C ARG A 314 -0.27 -17.07 -3.64
N VAL A 315 -0.94 -16.08 -4.21
CA VAL A 315 -2.38 -15.84 -4.02
C VAL A 315 -3.12 -15.87 -5.33
N ASP A 316 -4.24 -16.59 -5.34
CA ASP A 316 -5.19 -16.66 -6.43
C ASP A 316 -6.60 -16.35 -5.91
N LEU A 317 -7.44 -15.71 -6.72
CA LEU A 317 -8.83 -15.39 -6.40
C LEU A 317 -9.72 -15.67 -7.62
N ASP A 318 -10.65 -16.58 -7.49
CA ASP A 318 -11.66 -16.88 -8.51
C ASP A 318 -13.06 -16.56 -7.97
N LEU A 319 -13.73 -15.61 -8.60
CA LEU A 319 -15.11 -15.21 -8.30
C LEU A 319 -16.08 -15.57 -9.42
N GLY A 320 -15.61 -16.39 -10.39
CA GLY A 320 -16.36 -16.78 -11.59
C GLY A 320 -16.11 -15.84 -12.78
N LYS A 321 -16.56 -16.29 -13.94
CA LYS A 321 -16.37 -15.62 -15.23
C LYS A 321 -17.70 -15.38 -15.95
N THR A 322 -17.74 -14.27 -16.72
CA THR A 322 -18.86 -13.95 -17.61
C THR A 322 -18.34 -13.73 -19.03
N SER A 323 -19.23 -13.38 -19.95
CA SER A 323 -18.82 -12.99 -21.32
C SER A 323 -17.93 -11.75 -21.36
N GLN A 324 -17.94 -10.94 -20.30
CA GLN A 324 -17.10 -9.73 -20.16
C GLN A 324 -15.60 -10.10 -20.10
N SER A 325 -15.23 -11.23 -19.54
CA SER A 325 -13.84 -11.68 -19.35
C SER A 325 -12.99 -11.67 -20.65
N SER A 326 -13.63 -11.77 -21.82
CA SER A 326 -12.95 -11.73 -23.13
C SER A 326 -12.73 -10.33 -23.70
N LEU A 327 -13.27 -9.29 -23.06
CA LEU A 327 -13.18 -7.91 -23.54
C LEU A 327 -11.94 -7.18 -23.02
N PRO A 328 -11.47 -6.11 -23.71
CA PRO A 328 -10.44 -5.25 -23.16
C PRO A 328 -10.91 -4.54 -21.89
N VAL A 329 -9.96 -4.24 -20.98
CA VAL A 329 -10.28 -3.75 -19.62
C VAL A 329 -11.06 -2.43 -19.62
N ASP A 330 -10.70 -1.50 -20.51
CA ASP A 330 -11.43 -0.23 -20.67
C ASP A 330 -12.90 -0.47 -21.04
N ARG A 331 -13.18 -1.47 -21.88
CA ARG A 331 -14.54 -1.85 -22.25
C ARG A 331 -15.25 -2.57 -21.12
N ARG A 332 -14.58 -3.49 -20.43
CA ARG A 332 -15.12 -4.16 -19.22
C ARG A 332 -15.55 -3.14 -18.18
N LEU A 333 -14.70 -2.16 -17.89
CA LEU A 333 -14.98 -1.10 -16.92
C LEU A 333 -16.14 -0.21 -17.36
N GLU A 334 -16.22 0.12 -18.64
CA GLU A 334 -17.36 0.88 -19.19
C GLU A 334 -18.67 0.09 -19.07
N ASP A 335 -18.67 -1.17 -19.47
CA ASP A 335 -19.85 -2.04 -19.36
C ASP A 335 -20.27 -2.26 -17.91
N PHE A 336 -19.30 -2.41 -16.99
CA PHE A 336 -19.54 -2.51 -15.56
C PHE A 336 -20.18 -1.23 -14.97
N ARG A 337 -19.73 -0.05 -15.41
CA ARG A 337 -20.36 1.24 -15.06
C ARG A 337 -21.81 1.31 -15.51
N ASN A 338 -22.13 0.69 -16.65
CA ASN A 338 -23.47 0.59 -17.22
C ASN A 338 -24.29 -0.58 -16.65
N GLY A 339 -23.78 -1.32 -15.67
CA GLY A 339 -24.52 -2.34 -14.92
C GLY A 339 -24.28 -3.79 -15.38
N ALA A 340 -23.27 -4.04 -16.20
CA ALA A 340 -22.88 -5.43 -16.52
C ALA A 340 -22.28 -6.11 -15.28
N ASP A 341 -22.57 -7.39 -15.12
CA ASP A 341 -21.98 -8.24 -14.10
C ASP A 341 -20.62 -8.76 -14.57
N ASP A 342 -19.56 -8.49 -13.80
CA ASP A 342 -18.19 -8.92 -14.11
C ASP A 342 -17.40 -9.21 -12.82
N PRO A 343 -17.63 -10.38 -12.18
CA PRO A 343 -16.93 -10.75 -10.97
C PRO A 343 -15.42 -10.97 -11.19
N GLU A 344 -15.00 -11.38 -12.38
CA GLU A 344 -13.58 -11.51 -12.71
C GLU A 344 -12.87 -10.13 -12.77
N LEU A 345 -13.57 -9.04 -13.11
CA LEU A 345 -12.99 -7.69 -13.02
C LEU A 345 -12.67 -7.31 -11.57
N ILE A 346 -13.49 -7.74 -10.61
CA ILE A 346 -13.23 -7.56 -9.17
C ILE A 346 -12.02 -8.39 -8.74
N ALA A 347 -11.91 -9.64 -9.18
CA ALA A 347 -10.75 -10.48 -8.93
C ALA A 347 -9.47 -9.91 -9.58
N LEU A 348 -9.58 -9.37 -10.79
CA LEU A 348 -8.48 -8.67 -11.47
C LEU A 348 -8.04 -7.41 -10.70
N TYR A 349 -9.00 -6.60 -10.21
CA TYR A 349 -8.72 -5.42 -9.39
C TYR A 349 -8.02 -5.78 -8.08
N PHE A 350 -8.46 -6.85 -7.40
CA PHE A 350 -7.80 -7.39 -6.21
C PHE A 350 -6.33 -7.76 -6.49
N GLN A 351 -6.06 -8.50 -7.56
CA GLN A 351 -4.71 -8.88 -7.95
C GLN A 351 -3.89 -7.69 -8.44
N TYR A 352 -4.55 -6.69 -9.04
CA TYR A 352 -3.88 -5.46 -9.47
C TYR A 352 -3.34 -4.66 -8.28
N GLY A 353 -4.09 -4.51 -7.17
CA GLY A 353 -3.56 -3.86 -5.97
C GLY A 353 -2.38 -4.63 -5.36
N ARG A 354 -2.41 -5.98 -5.38
CA ARG A 354 -1.24 -6.78 -4.99
C ARG A 354 -0.02 -6.49 -5.88
N TYR A 355 -0.22 -6.45 -7.19
CA TYR A 355 0.79 -6.11 -8.17
C TYR A 355 1.38 -4.71 -7.94
N LEU A 356 0.53 -3.71 -7.75
CA LEU A 356 0.95 -2.33 -7.51
C LEU A 356 1.79 -2.19 -6.23
N LEU A 357 1.41 -2.86 -5.15
CA LEU A 357 2.19 -2.81 -3.91
C LEU A 357 3.56 -3.47 -4.08
N MET A 358 3.64 -4.60 -4.79
CA MET A 358 4.92 -5.21 -5.18
C MET A 358 5.78 -4.29 -6.06
N GLY A 359 5.15 -3.51 -6.94
CA GLY A 359 5.83 -2.59 -7.85
C GLY A 359 6.33 -1.32 -7.18
N SER A 360 5.78 -0.94 -6.00
CA SER A 360 6.07 0.34 -5.36
C SER A 360 6.72 0.25 -3.97
N SER A 361 6.80 -0.93 -3.35
CA SER A 361 7.35 -1.07 -2.00
C SER A 361 7.96 -2.45 -1.76
N ARG A 362 9.19 -2.64 -2.16
CA ARG A 362 10.02 -3.81 -1.82
C ARG A 362 11.47 -3.57 -2.25
N ALA A 363 12.41 -4.39 -1.76
CA ALA A 363 13.77 -4.40 -2.30
C ALA A 363 13.76 -4.62 -3.84
N PRO A 364 14.57 -3.86 -4.61
CA PRO A 364 15.70 -3.02 -4.19
C PRO A 364 15.33 -1.63 -3.66
N GLY A 365 14.08 -1.23 -3.65
CA GLY A 365 13.61 0.02 -3.05
C GLY A 365 13.79 0.02 -1.53
N VAL A 366 13.95 1.20 -0.94
CA VAL A 366 14.20 1.43 0.47
C VAL A 366 13.18 2.37 1.12
N LEU A 367 12.40 3.09 0.30
CA LEU A 367 11.32 3.96 0.74
C LEU A 367 9.97 3.25 0.69
N PRO A 368 9.01 3.64 1.54
CA PRO A 368 7.64 3.13 1.44
C PRO A 368 6.94 3.65 0.18
N ALA A 369 5.86 2.98 -0.23
CA ALA A 369 4.97 3.49 -1.26
C ALA A 369 4.43 4.88 -0.85
N ASN A 370 4.70 5.91 -1.65
CA ASN A 370 4.19 7.26 -1.42
C ASN A 370 2.70 7.37 -1.82
N LEU A 371 2.13 8.57 -1.80
CA LEU A 371 0.70 8.81 -2.12
C LEU A 371 0.31 8.35 -3.54
N GLN A 372 1.28 8.22 -4.45
CA GLN A 372 1.12 7.70 -5.80
C GLN A 372 1.89 6.38 -6.03
N GLY A 373 2.31 5.71 -4.95
CA GLY A 373 3.14 4.50 -5.02
C GLY A 373 4.59 4.83 -5.35
N VAL A 374 4.95 4.75 -6.61
CA VAL A 374 6.23 5.18 -7.18
C VAL A 374 6.01 5.93 -8.50
N TRP A 375 4.75 5.98 -8.98
CA TRP A 375 4.39 6.52 -10.30
C TRP A 375 3.89 7.96 -10.18
N ASN A 376 4.60 8.87 -10.82
CA ASN A 376 4.26 10.29 -10.88
C ASN A 376 4.87 10.90 -12.15
N HIS A 377 4.09 11.70 -12.89
CA HIS A 377 4.55 12.34 -14.12
C HIS A 377 4.79 13.85 -13.98
N GLU A 378 4.63 14.40 -12.79
CA GLU A 378 4.73 15.83 -12.52
C GLU A 378 6.00 16.17 -11.74
N TYR A 379 6.48 17.43 -11.87
CA TYR A 379 7.53 18.01 -11.06
C TYR A 379 7.00 18.55 -9.72
N ASP A 380 5.72 18.93 -9.69
CA ASP A 380 5.00 19.37 -8.50
C ASP A 380 3.72 18.54 -8.40
N ALA A 381 3.88 17.37 -7.81
CA ALA A 381 2.82 16.36 -7.72
C ALA A 381 1.67 16.83 -6.83
N PRO A 382 0.43 16.37 -7.08
CA PRO A 382 -0.68 16.57 -6.16
C PRO A 382 -0.33 16.11 -4.75
N TRP A 383 -0.55 16.99 -3.76
CA TRP A 383 -0.12 16.78 -2.36
C TRP A 383 1.35 16.38 -2.22
N ASN A 384 2.22 16.89 -3.12
CA ASN A 384 3.65 16.55 -3.18
C ASN A 384 3.95 15.05 -3.37
N SER A 385 2.95 14.22 -3.62
CA SER A 385 3.05 12.75 -3.57
C SER A 385 3.71 12.25 -2.26
N ASP A 386 3.41 12.89 -1.15
CA ASP A 386 4.07 12.70 0.15
C ASP A 386 3.65 11.39 0.85
N PHE A 387 4.17 11.19 2.06
CA PHE A 387 3.75 10.13 2.96
C PHE A 387 2.72 10.70 3.94
N HIS A 388 1.42 10.68 3.56
CA HIS A 388 0.32 11.10 4.43
C HIS A 388 0.10 10.10 5.55
N THR A 389 0.27 10.53 6.81
CA THR A 389 0.24 9.69 8.02
C THR A 389 -1.05 9.82 8.83
N ASN A 390 -2.09 10.43 8.25
CA ASN A 390 -3.41 10.51 8.87
C ASN A 390 -4.44 9.51 8.30
N ILE A 391 -4.07 8.71 7.28
CA ILE A 391 -4.78 7.53 6.73
C ILE A 391 -4.01 6.86 5.58
N ASN A 392 -3.49 7.63 4.60
CA ASN A 392 -3.10 7.12 3.27
C ASN A 392 -1.92 6.16 3.35
N LEU A 393 -0.82 6.55 4.03
CA LEU A 393 0.33 5.67 4.20
C LEU A 393 -0.03 4.39 4.97
N GLN A 394 -0.90 4.47 5.96
CA GLN A 394 -1.37 3.31 6.70
C GLN A 394 -2.17 2.38 5.78
N MET A 395 -3.08 2.94 4.96
CA MET A 395 -3.91 2.18 4.02
C MET A 395 -3.08 1.46 2.97
N ASN A 396 -1.96 2.04 2.53
CA ASN A 396 -1.05 1.40 1.56
C ASN A 396 -0.59 0.00 2.03
N TYR A 397 -0.49 -0.22 3.34
CA TYR A 397 0.02 -1.48 3.90
C TYR A 397 -1.06 -2.42 4.45
N TRP A 398 -2.36 -2.06 4.39
CA TRP A 398 -3.41 -2.98 4.83
C TRP A 398 -3.44 -4.32 4.07
N PRO A 399 -3.17 -4.40 2.76
CA PRO A 399 -3.14 -5.68 2.07
C PRO A 399 -1.82 -6.46 2.26
N ALA A 400 -0.74 -5.83 2.73
CA ALA A 400 0.60 -6.42 2.71
C ALA A 400 0.64 -7.82 3.33
N GLU A 401 0.10 -7.99 4.52
CA GLU A 401 0.18 -9.25 5.25
C GLU A 401 -0.91 -10.24 4.82
N VAL A 402 -2.17 -9.83 4.84
CA VAL A 402 -3.30 -10.72 4.51
C VAL A 402 -3.23 -11.22 3.07
N CYS A 403 -2.70 -10.42 2.14
CA CYS A 403 -2.49 -10.80 0.74
C CYS A 403 -1.14 -11.48 0.44
N ASN A 404 -0.43 -11.96 1.48
CA ASN A 404 0.83 -12.73 1.38
C ASN A 404 1.96 -11.99 0.65
N LEU A 405 2.15 -10.71 1.01
CA LEU A 405 3.12 -9.78 0.45
C LEU A 405 4.03 -9.18 1.54
N SER A 406 4.37 -9.94 2.58
CA SER A 406 5.08 -9.43 3.77
C SER A 406 6.38 -8.68 3.45
N GLU A 407 7.06 -9.01 2.34
CA GLU A 407 8.28 -8.32 1.89
C GLU A 407 8.03 -6.85 1.57
N THR A 408 6.79 -6.48 1.22
CA THR A 408 6.43 -5.10 0.88
C THR A 408 6.33 -4.18 2.10
N ALA A 409 6.22 -4.73 3.31
CA ALA A 409 6.20 -3.96 4.56
C ALA A 409 7.61 -3.56 5.05
N LEU A 410 8.67 -4.18 4.52
CA LEU A 410 10.03 -3.95 5.00
C LEU A 410 10.59 -2.55 4.69
N PRO A 411 10.33 -1.92 3.51
CA PRO A 411 10.74 -0.54 3.28
C PRO A 411 10.09 0.43 4.29
N LEU A 412 8.81 0.26 4.63
CA LEU A 412 8.18 1.06 5.68
C LEU A 412 8.86 0.87 7.03
N THR A 413 9.19 -0.37 7.40
CA THR A 413 9.92 -0.65 8.65
C THR A 413 11.27 0.07 8.69
N GLY A 414 12.06 -0.02 7.62
CA GLY A 414 13.35 0.66 7.51
C GLY A 414 13.23 2.18 7.57
N PHE A 415 12.23 2.73 6.90
CA PHE A 415 11.93 4.16 6.94
C PHE A 415 11.54 4.63 8.36
N LEU A 416 10.64 3.93 9.05
CA LEU A 416 10.23 4.27 10.41
C LEU A 416 11.38 4.16 11.42
N GLU A 417 12.30 3.23 11.22
CA GLU A 417 13.51 3.12 12.04
C GLU A 417 14.35 4.42 11.98
N ARG A 418 14.42 5.07 10.82
CA ARG A 418 15.13 6.33 10.63
C ARG A 418 14.30 7.54 11.01
N LEU A 419 13.00 7.53 10.74
CA LEU A 419 12.07 8.63 11.06
C LEU A 419 12.01 8.93 12.56
N GLN A 420 12.32 7.95 13.43
CA GLN A 420 12.42 8.20 14.87
C GLN A 420 13.42 9.30 15.22
N VAL A 421 14.49 9.50 14.44
CA VAL A 421 15.52 10.50 14.74
C VAL A 421 14.95 11.91 14.65
N PRO A 422 14.42 12.40 13.50
CA PRO A 422 13.74 13.69 13.44
C PRO A 422 12.48 13.73 14.30
N GLY A 423 11.71 12.63 14.36
CA GLY A 423 10.49 12.53 15.19
C GLY A 423 10.76 12.73 16.69
N SER A 424 11.93 12.33 17.20
CA SER A 424 12.34 12.56 18.58
C SER A 424 12.70 14.04 18.85
N VAL A 425 13.20 14.73 17.85
CA VAL A 425 13.42 16.18 17.91
C VAL A 425 12.07 16.90 18.02
N THR A 426 11.10 16.49 17.19
CA THR A 426 9.73 17.04 17.24
C THR A 426 9.06 16.78 18.60
N ALA A 427 9.13 15.56 19.13
CA ALA A 427 8.58 15.23 20.44
C ALA A 427 9.16 16.14 21.54
N ARG A 428 10.47 16.34 21.54
CA ARG A 428 11.16 17.17 22.52
C ARG A 428 10.88 18.67 22.33
N GLU A 429 11.03 19.19 21.10
CA GLU A 429 10.99 20.64 20.83
C GLU A 429 9.58 21.22 20.82
N MET A 430 8.59 20.43 20.35
CA MET A 430 7.20 20.90 20.32
C MET A 430 6.42 20.55 21.59
N TYR A 431 6.74 19.41 22.24
CA TYR A 431 5.89 18.84 23.30
C TYR A 431 6.60 18.61 24.64
N ASN A 432 7.91 18.85 24.74
CA ASN A 432 8.73 18.51 25.91
C ASN A 432 8.60 17.01 26.29
N ALA A 433 8.45 16.14 25.32
CA ALA A 433 8.20 14.71 25.51
C ALA A 433 9.40 13.87 25.06
N ARG A 434 9.53 12.69 25.68
CA ARG A 434 10.44 11.62 25.23
C ARG A 434 9.89 10.97 23.95
N GLY A 435 10.60 9.94 23.48
CA GLY A 435 10.17 9.14 22.35
C GLY A 435 10.15 9.91 21.04
N TRP A 436 9.22 9.56 20.14
CA TRP A 436 9.11 10.20 18.83
C TRP A 436 7.67 10.29 18.34
N THR A 437 7.43 11.26 17.47
CA THR A 437 6.17 11.41 16.75
C THR A 437 6.36 12.06 15.38
N VAL A 438 5.34 11.96 14.54
CA VAL A 438 5.15 12.69 13.28
C VAL A 438 3.70 13.13 13.20
N HIS A 439 3.46 14.27 12.54
CA HIS A 439 2.11 14.77 12.32
C HIS A 439 1.48 14.14 11.07
N HIS A 440 0.59 14.82 10.34
CA HIS A 440 -0.22 14.24 9.29
C HIS A 440 0.52 13.95 7.98
N VAL A 441 1.75 14.47 7.79
CA VAL A 441 2.61 14.17 6.62
C VAL A 441 4.06 14.03 7.02
N THR A 442 4.81 13.27 6.20
CA THR A 442 6.26 13.20 6.23
C THR A 442 6.81 13.05 4.81
N ASP A 443 8.13 13.10 4.67
CA ASP A 443 8.85 12.96 3.41
C ASP A 443 10.15 12.14 3.59
N PRO A 444 10.90 11.82 2.53
CA PRO A 444 12.17 11.10 2.65
C PRO A 444 13.23 11.81 3.51
N PHE A 445 13.10 13.11 3.69
CA PHE A 445 14.02 13.92 4.49
C PHE A 445 13.65 13.95 5.98
N GLY A 446 12.55 13.30 6.36
CA GLY A 446 12.12 13.17 7.75
C GLY A 446 11.43 14.42 8.28
N TYR A 447 10.60 15.07 7.47
CA TYR A 447 9.71 16.12 7.96
C TYR A 447 8.73 15.52 8.97
N THR A 448 8.66 16.10 10.19
CA THR A 448 7.81 15.60 11.28
C THR A 448 6.99 16.68 11.98
N ALA A 449 7.18 17.95 11.59
CA ALA A 449 6.45 19.09 12.13
C ALA A 449 4.98 19.14 11.62
N VAL A 450 4.22 20.13 12.11
CA VAL A 450 2.85 20.39 11.63
C VAL A 450 2.90 21.05 10.25
N ASN A 451 2.40 20.36 9.23
CA ASN A 451 2.35 20.86 7.85
C ASN A 451 1.07 21.66 7.59
N ALA A 452 1.14 22.64 6.70
CA ALA A 452 0.07 23.40 6.10
C ALA A 452 -0.74 24.31 7.06
N GLY A 453 -1.25 23.80 8.16
CA GLY A 453 -2.12 24.55 9.06
C GLY A 453 -2.51 23.76 10.31
N VAL A 454 -3.38 24.36 11.11
CA VAL A 454 -3.80 23.80 12.40
C VAL A 454 -4.45 22.42 12.25
N TRP A 455 -5.16 22.17 11.15
CA TRP A 455 -5.75 20.86 10.80
C TRP A 455 -4.71 19.74 10.68
N GLY A 456 -3.47 20.11 10.35
CA GLY A 456 -2.34 19.18 10.30
C GLY A 456 -1.71 18.86 11.66
N CYS A 457 -2.18 19.48 12.74
CA CYS A 457 -1.71 19.20 14.10
C CYS A 457 -2.25 17.86 14.60
N PHE A 458 -1.65 16.78 14.11
CA PHE A 458 -2.04 15.40 14.40
C PHE A 458 -0.86 14.60 14.94
N PRO A 459 -0.45 14.80 16.21
CA PRO A 459 0.70 14.10 16.79
C PRO A 459 0.49 12.58 16.94
N MET A 460 -0.71 12.07 16.65
CA MET A 460 -0.99 10.64 16.63
C MET A 460 -0.62 9.97 15.28
N GLY A 461 -0.11 10.71 14.31
CA GLY A 461 0.44 10.14 13.07
C GLY A 461 1.58 9.14 13.35
N GLY A 462 2.53 9.51 14.23
CA GLY A 462 3.61 8.62 14.69
C GLY A 462 3.09 7.35 15.38
N PRO A 463 2.28 7.46 16.43
CA PRO A 463 1.65 6.30 17.06
C PRO A 463 0.90 5.38 16.09
N TRP A 464 0.09 5.91 15.18
CA TRP A 464 -0.71 5.11 14.25
C TRP A 464 0.13 4.37 13.21
N ILE A 465 1.13 5.04 12.63
CA ILE A 465 1.97 4.41 11.58
C ILE A 465 2.82 3.25 12.12
N THR A 466 2.88 3.04 13.44
CA THR A 466 3.54 1.85 14.03
C THR A 466 2.72 0.56 13.93
N PHE A 467 1.41 0.63 13.62
CA PHE A 467 0.54 -0.56 13.59
C PHE A 467 1.02 -1.64 12.60
N PRO A 468 1.44 -1.29 11.37
CA PRO A 468 1.98 -2.26 10.43
C PRO A 468 3.17 -3.07 10.97
N LEU A 469 3.93 -2.53 11.93
CA LEU A 469 5.08 -3.23 12.53
C LEU A 469 4.63 -4.43 13.37
N PHE A 470 3.62 -4.25 14.22
CA PHE A 470 3.07 -5.36 15.01
C PHE A 470 2.24 -6.31 14.15
N GLU A 471 1.59 -5.77 13.11
CA GLU A 471 0.85 -6.56 12.13
C GLU A 471 1.79 -7.52 11.38
N HIS A 472 2.94 -7.05 10.90
CA HIS A 472 3.97 -7.88 10.28
C HIS A 472 4.42 -9.02 11.20
N PHE A 473 4.69 -8.71 12.48
CA PHE A 473 4.98 -9.76 13.45
C PHE A 473 3.80 -10.74 13.63
N SER A 474 2.58 -10.24 13.71
CA SER A 474 1.39 -11.08 13.94
C SER A 474 1.19 -12.12 12.84
N PHE A 475 1.53 -11.77 11.59
CA PHE A 475 1.42 -12.66 10.42
C PHE A 475 2.66 -13.51 10.16
N THR A 476 3.86 -13.06 10.55
CA THR A 476 5.12 -13.78 10.31
C THR A 476 5.58 -14.61 11.51
N GLN A 477 5.21 -14.20 12.72
CA GLN A 477 5.69 -14.74 14.00
C GLN A 477 7.21 -14.61 14.18
N ASP A 478 7.84 -13.70 13.45
CA ASP A 478 9.28 -13.44 13.54
C ASP A 478 9.61 -12.65 14.82
N LYS A 479 10.06 -13.37 15.85
CA LYS A 479 10.45 -12.80 17.16
C LYS A 479 11.73 -11.99 17.10
N GLU A 480 12.60 -12.23 16.13
CA GLU A 480 13.82 -11.44 15.95
C GLU A 480 13.45 -10.07 15.39
N TYR A 481 12.63 -10.05 14.36
CA TYR A 481 12.05 -8.80 13.84
C TYR A 481 11.30 -8.01 14.93
N LEU A 482 10.47 -8.69 15.72
CA LEU A 482 9.76 -8.03 16.83
C LEU A 482 10.74 -7.38 17.82
N ARG A 483 11.80 -8.12 18.21
CA ARG A 483 12.79 -7.66 19.20
C ARG A 483 13.66 -6.52 18.67
N GLU A 484 14.19 -6.67 17.46
CA GLU A 484 15.23 -5.79 16.92
C GLU A 484 14.65 -4.57 16.18
N LYS A 485 13.44 -4.65 15.63
CA LYS A 485 12.81 -3.63 14.80
C LYS A 485 11.50 -3.10 15.38
N ALA A 486 10.46 -3.91 15.42
CA ALA A 486 9.11 -3.45 15.71
C ALA A 486 8.95 -2.89 17.14
N TYR A 487 9.35 -3.65 18.15
CA TYR A 487 9.14 -3.26 19.54
C TYR A 487 9.90 -1.99 19.96
N PRO A 488 11.17 -1.77 19.60
CA PRO A 488 11.86 -0.52 19.90
C PRO A 488 11.17 0.71 19.32
N ILE A 489 10.69 0.64 18.09
CA ILE A 489 9.99 1.73 17.40
C ILE A 489 8.66 2.03 18.10
N MET A 490 7.85 1.00 18.37
CA MET A 490 6.57 1.12 19.07
C MET A 490 6.73 1.63 20.50
N LYS A 491 7.69 1.09 21.25
CA LYS A 491 7.99 1.50 22.64
C LYS A 491 8.39 2.98 22.70
N SER A 492 9.22 3.40 21.78
CA SER A 492 9.64 4.81 21.71
C SER A 492 8.45 5.74 21.41
N SER A 493 7.54 5.36 20.50
CA SER A 493 6.31 6.11 20.25
C SER A 493 5.35 6.07 21.45
N ALA A 494 5.26 4.97 22.17
CA ALA A 494 4.46 4.87 23.40
C ALA A 494 5.01 5.76 24.53
N LEU A 495 6.34 5.95 24.62
CA LEU A 495 6.96 6.91 25.54
C LEU A 495 6.54 8.35 25.22
N PHE A 496 6.44 8.73 23.93
CA PHE A 496 5.90 10.01 23.53
C PHE A 496 4.47 10.18 24.03
N VAL A 497 3.61 9.18 23.80
CA VAL A 497 2.22 9.23 24.23
C VAL A 497 2.10 9.40 25.76
N LEU A 498 2.88 8.65 26.54
CA LEU A 498 2.89 8.76 28.01
C LEU A 498 3.22 10.19 28.50
N ASP A 499 4.17 10.86 27.85
CA ASP A 499 4.57 12.22 28.23
C ASP A 499 3.61 13.29 27.66
N TYR A 500 2.88 12.95 26.59
CA TYR A 500 1.92 13.85 25.94
C TYR A 500 0.59 13.94 26.66
N LEU A 501 0.14 12.84 27.26
CA LEU A 501 -1.13 12.73 27.98
C LEU A 501 -1.17 13.64 29.21
N ILE A 502 -2.32 14.26 29.43
CA ILE A 502 -2.64 14.99 30.69
C ILE A 502 -3.98 14.54 31.25
N LYS A 503 -4.21 14.76 32.54
CA LYS A 503 -5.49 14.45 33.19
C LYS A 503 -6.50 15.56 32.93
N ASP A 504 -7.72 15.15 32.53
CA ASP A 504 -8.88 16.01 32.47
C ASP A 504 -9.52 16.25 33.86
N SER A 505 -10.58 17.03 33.92
CA SER A 505 -11.34 17.30 35.17
C SER A 505 -12.02 16.05 35.75
N LYS A 506 -12.18 14.98 34.97
CA LYS A 506 -12.73 13.69 35.39
C LYS A 506 -11.65 12.70 35.85
N GLY A 507 -10.36 13.10 35.78
CA GLY A 507 -9.22 12.26 36.07
C GLY A 507 -8.82 11.31 34.95
N GLN A 508 -9.39 11.44 33.76
CA GLN A 508 -9.09 10.62 32.60
C GLN A 508 -7.87 11.16 31.84
N TRP A 509 -7.04 10.26 31.28
CA TRP A 509 -5.92 10.63 30.44
C TRP A 509 -6.38 11.04 29.05
N VAL A 510 -6.08 12.27 28.62
CA VAL A 510 -6.48 12.83 27.33
C VAL A 510 -5.30 13.47 26.60
N THR A 511 -5.34 13.46 25.27
CA THR A 511 -4.42 14.20 24.41
C THR A 511 -4.83 15.66 24.28
N VAL A 512 -3.86 16.60 24.36
CA VAL A 512 -4.12 18.03 24.18
C VAL A 512 -2.87 18.73 23.60
N PRO A 513 -2.98 19.39 22.45
CA PRO A 513 -4.14 19.44 21.53
C PRO A 513 -4.47 18.09 20.90
N SER A 514 -5.69 17.91 20.45
CA SER A 514 -6.18 16.73 19.74
C SER A 514 -6.96 17.15 18.50
N ASN A 515 -6.98 16.30 17.48
CA ASN A 515 -7.70 16.52 16.25
C ASN A 515 -8.34 15.19 15.79
N SER A 516 -9.53 15.22 15.20
CA SER A 516 -10.07 14.10 14.45
C SER A 516 -9.91 14.41 12.96
N PRO A 517 -8.85 13.92 12.31
CA PRO A 517 -8.61 14.23 10.90
C PRO A 517 -9.82 13.85 10.02
N GLU A 518 -10.25 14.68 9.11
CA GLU A 518 -9.94 16.12 8.95
C GLU A 518 -11.24 16.91 9.16
N ASN A 519 -12.18 16.30 9.93
CA ASN A 519 -13.51 16.86 10.16
C ASN A 519 -13.47 18.02 11.16
N LYS A 520 -14.52 18.85 11.08
CA LYS A 520 -14.69 20.04 11.89
C LYS A 520 -15.99 19.98 12.67
N TYR A 521 -16.00 20.62 13.83
CA TYR A 521 -17.19 20.79 14.63
C TYR A 521 -17.51 22.29 14.86
N GLU A 522 -18.75 22.56 15.18
CA GLU A 522 -19.22 23.89 15.56
C GLU A 522 -18.85 24.17 17.02
N ASP A 523 -17.99 25.16 17.27
CA ASP A 523 -17.67 25.64 18.62
C ASP A 523 -18.95 26.05 19.36
N PRO A 524 -19.31 25.39 20.48
CA PRO A 524 -20.57 25.66 21.19
C PRO A 524 -20.69 27.08 21.74
N ARG A 525 -19.56 27.79 21.89
CA ARG A 525 -19.50 29.18 22.45
C ARG A 525 -19.58 30.24 21.37
N THR A 526 -18.97 29.99 20.22
CA THR A 526 -18.81 31.00 19.16
C THR A 526 -19.57 30.71 17.87
N GLY A 527 -20.03 29.47 17.66
CA GLY A 527 -20.64 29.01 16.43
C GLY A 527 -19.65 28.86 15.25
N LYS A 528 -18.34 29.03 15.47
CA LYS A 528 -17.32 28.92 14.44
C LYS A 528 -16.88 27.48 14.26
N ALA A 529 -16.49 27.11 13.02
CA ALA A 529 -15.87 25.82 12.75
C ALA A 529 -14.53 25.68 13.46
N GLN A 530 -14.27 24.53 14.09
CA GLN A 530 -13.03 24.23 14.82
C GLN A 530 -12.53 22.82 14.47
N GLU A 531 -11.21 22.67 14.52
CA GLU A 531 -10.50 21.40 14.29
C GLU A 531 -9.85 20.89 15.59
N ILE A 532 -9.35 21.81 16.42
CA ILE A 532 -8.65 21.48 17.68
C ILE A 532 -9.65 21.21 18.80
N THR A 533 -9.39 20.12 19.52
CA THR A 533 -10.09 19.69 20.73
C THR A 533 -9.10 19.03 21.70
N TYR A 534 -9.61 18.20 22.61
CA TYR A 534 -8.85 17.27 23.42
C TYR A 534 -9.49 15.89 23.39
N GLY A 535 -8.69 14.84 23.54
CA GLY A 535 -9.17 13.48 23.71
C GLY A 535 -10.16 13.01 22.63
N SER A 536 -9.89 13.26 21.34
CA SER A 536 -10.72 12.73 20.24
C SER A 536 -10.81 11.20 20.32
N THR A 537 -11.90 10.63 19.86
CA THR A 537 -12.11 9.18 19.86
C THR A 537 -11.03 8.45 19.06
N MET A 538 -10.58 9.02 17.95
CA MET A 538 -9.49 8.45 17.15
C MET A 538 -8.19 8.35 17.97
N ASP A 539 -7.80 9.40 18.70
CA ASP A 539 -6.61 9.38 19.53
C ASP A 539 -6.68 8.28 20.59
N VAL A 540 -7.82 8.15 21.28
CA VAL A 540 -8.05 7.09 22.29
C VAL A 540 -7.90 5.71 21.66
N GLN A 541 -8.44 5.52 20.46
CA GLN A 541 -8.37 4.25 19.75
C GLN A 541 -6.91 3.93 19.34
N ILE A 542 -6.18 4.92 18.82
CA ILE A 542 -4.76 4.75 18.45
C ILE A 542 -3.92 4.39 19.68
N ILE A 543 -4.07 5.12 20.77
CA ILE A 543 -3.34 4.88 22.01
C ILE A 543 -3.62 3.48 22.55
N THR A 544 -4.88 3.07 22.53
CA THR A 544 -5.30 1.73 22.99
C THR A 544 -4.61 0.62 22.18
N GLU A 545 -4.59 0.72 20.84
CA GLU A 545 -3.94 -0.29 20.00
C GLU A 545 -2.41 -0.26 20.16
N LEU A 546 -1.76 0.91 20.15
CA LEU A 546 -0.32 1.00 20.38
C LEU A 546 0.08 0.38 21.72
N PHE A 547 -0.64 0.70 22.79
CA PHE A 547 -0.32 0.19 24.12
C PHE A 547 -0.55 -1.32 24.22
N ARG A 548 -1.65 -1.85 23.63
CA ARG A 548 -1.89 -3.29 23.52
C ARG A 548 -0.75 -3.99 22.77
N ASN A 549 -0.30 -3.42 21.65
CA ASN A 549 0.79 -3.99 20.86
C ASN A 549 2.12 -3.98 21.65
N CYS A 550 2.41 -2.92 22.39
CA CYS A 550 3.59 -2.85 23.26
C CYS A 550 3.53 -3.86 24.43
N ILE A 551 2.37 -3.97 25.08
CA ILE A 551 2.15 -4.94 26.17
C ILE A 551 2.35 -6.38 25.65
N ALA A 552 1.68 -6.72 24.54
CA ALA A 552 1.80 -8.03 23.93
C ALA A 552 3.24 -8.34 23.51
N SER A 553 3.95 -7.35 22.93
CA SER A 553 5.36 -7.50 22.56
C SER A 553 6.26 -7.75 23.77
N SER A 554 6.04 -7.00 24.86
CA SER A 554 6.76 -7.17 26.13
C SER A 554 6.57 -8.57 26.70
N GLU A 555 5.33 -9.06 26.72
CA GLU A 555 4.98 -10.40 27.21
C GLU A 555 5.60 -11.51 26.33
N ILE A 556 5.52 -11.38 25.00
CA ILE A 556 6.09 -12.34 24.02
C ILE A 556 7.61 -12.41 24.12
N LEU A 557 8.26 -11.25 24.31
CA LEU A 557 9.72 -11.14 24.40
C LEU A 557 10.26 -11.40 25.80
N GLY A 558 9.41 -11.37 26.84
CA GLY A 558 9.79 -11.51 28.23
C GLY A 558 10.65 -10.34 28.75
N CYS A 559 10.38 -9.11 28.29
CA CYS A 559 11.14 -7.91 28.66
C CYS A 559 10.24 -6.75 29.05
N ASP A 560 10.80 -5.71 29.71
CA ASP A 560 10.13 -4.44 30.02
C ASP A 560 8.76 -4.57 30.74
N MET A 561 8.62 -5.50 31.67
CA MET A 561 7.33 -5.79 32.34
C MET A 561 6.82 -4.59 33.13
N GLU A 562 7.71 -3.78 33.79
CA GLU A 562 7.30 -2.56 34.48
C GLU A 562 6.73 -1.51 33.53
N PHE A 563 7.27 -1.42 32.32
CA PHE A 563 6.71 -0.56 31.27
C PHE A 563 5.34 -1.05 30.82
N ALA A 564 5.17 -2.34 30.58
CA ALA A 564 3.90 -2.96 30.24
C ALA A 564 2.83 -2.70 31.34
N ASP A 565 3.20 -2.79 32.61
CA ASP A 565 2.28 -2.49 33.72
C ASP A 565 1.93 -0.98 33.80
N THR A 566 2.87 -0.11 33.49
CA THR A 566 2.59 1.35 33.35
C THR A 566 1.56 1.60 32.24
N LEU A 567 1.72 0.98 31.07
CA LEU A 567 0.75 1.09 29.97
C LEU A 567 -0.64 0.58 30.38
N LYS A 568 -0.73 -0.56 31.08
CA LYS A 568 -1.98 -1.10 31.60
C LYS A 568 -2.68 -0.13 32.55
N GLN A 569 -1.93 0.50 33.45
CA GLN A 569 -2.48 1.50 34.38
C GLN A 569 -3.01 2.74 33.66
N VAL A 570 -2.27 3.28 32.68
CA VAL A 570 -2.72 4.42 31.89
C VAL A 570 -3.95 4.08 31.07
N MET A 571 -3.99 2.90 30.45
CA MET A 571 -5.15 2.44 29.67
C MET A 571 -6.42 2.33 30.52
N ALA A 572 -6.32 1.98 31.79
CA ALA A 572 -7.49 1.86 32.67
C ALA A 572 -8.19 3.22 32.92
N ASP A 573 -7.46 4.32 32.79
CA ASP A 573 -7.95 5.69 32.96
C ASP A 573 -8.16 6.46 31.64
N LEU A 574 -8.07 5.79 30.47
CA LEU A 574 -8.45 6.42 29.20
C LEU A 574 -9.97 6.60 29.12
N PRO A 575 -10.47 7.63 28.42
CA PRO A 575 -11.90 7.75 28.15
C PRO A 575 -12.40 6.49 27.36
N PRO A 576 -13.57 5.95 27.69
CA PRO A 576 -14.16 4.91 26.86
C PRO A 576 -14.61 5.47 25.51
N VAL A 577 -14.64 4.63 24.48
CA VAL A 577 -15.34 4.94 23.23
C VAL A 577 -16.83 5.10 23.55
N ARG A 578 -17.43 6.23 23.10
CA ARG A 578 -18.80 6.62 23.46
C ARG A 578 -19.73 6.55 22.25
N ILE A 579 -21.01 6.38 22.54
CA ILE A 579 -22.10 6.51 21.57
C ILE A 579 -22.64 7.93 21.68
N SER A 580 -22.71 8.62 20.52
CA SER A 580 -23.26 9.97 20.45
C SER A 580 -24.76 9.97 20.80
N PRO A 581 -25.20 10.75 21.81
CA PRO A 581 -26.60 10.90 22.10
C PRO A 581 -27.43 11.52 20.98
N SER A 582 -26.81 12.38 20.18
CA SER A 582 -27.50 13.10 19.08
C SER A 582 -27.66 12.24 17.82
N THR A 583 -26.72 11.35 17.51
CA THR A 583 -26.73 10.57 16.27
C THR A 583 -26.95 9.08 16.48
N GLY A 584 -26.66 8.55 17.67
CA GLY A 584 -26.64 7.12 17.97
C GLY A 584 -25.46 6.37 17.34
N GLY A 585 -24.57 7.06 16.64
CA GLY A 585 -23.31 6.56 16.12
C GLY A 585 -22.17 6.65 17.14
N ILE A 586 -20.95 6.28 16.75
CA ILE A 586 -19.75 6.50 17.57
C ILE A 586 -19.52 8.02 17.67
N GLN A 587 -19.31 8.51 18.89
CA GLN A 587 -19.01 9.93 19.15
C GLN A 587 -17.58 10.25 18.68
N GLU A 588 -17.42 11.27 17.83
CA GLU A 588 -16.14 11.60 17.20
C GLU A 588 -15.20 12.39 18.12
N TRP A 589 -15.74 13.36 18.86
CA TRP A 589 -14.97 14.23 19.77
C TRP A 589 -15.25 13.93 21.23
N VAL A 590 -14.52 14.61 22.12
CA VAL A 590 -14.66 14.44 23.57
C VAL A 590 -16.06 14.70 24.09
N GLU A 591 -16.80 15.62 23.48
CA GLU A 591 -18.22 15.87 23.72
C GLU A 591 -19.00 15.71 22.42
N ASP A 592 -20.32 15.63 22.51
CA ASP A 592 -21.21 15.42 21.34
C ASP A 592 -21.42 16.73 20.56
N TYR A 593 -20.31 17.24 19.98
CA TYR A 593 -20.33 18.47 19.19
C TYR A 593 -21.08 18.27 17.86
N LYS A 594 -21.69 19.36 17.38
CA LYS A 594 -22.33 19.37 16.07
C LYS A 594 -21.28 19.37 14.96
N GLU A 595 -21.34 18.37 14.10
CA GLU A 595 -20.47 18.27 12.91
C GLU A 595 -20.76 19.40 11.94
N ILE A 596 -19.70 19.98 11.31
CA ILE A 596 -19.84 20.91 10.21
C ILE A 596 -20.15 20.16 8.92
N GLU A 597 -19.51 19.02 8.69
CA GLU A 597 -19.63 18.20 7.49
C GLU A 597 -20.04 16.76 7.85
N PRO A 598 -21.33 16.47 8.00
CA PRO A 598 -21.81 15.13 8.34
C PRO A 598 -21.45 14.03 7.33
N GLY A 599 -21.16 14.39 6.07
CA GLY A 599 -20.71 13.51 5.00
C GLY A 599 -19.20 13.54 4.78
N HIS A 600 -18.40 13.99 5.75
CA HIS A 600 -16.95 14.10 5.59
C HIS A 600 -16.32 12.76 5.17
N ARG A 601 -15.33 12.81 4.26
CA ARG A 601 -14.67 11.61 3.72
C ARG A 601 -13.86 10.83 4.76
N HIS A 602 -13.28 11.50 5.76
CA HIS A 602 -12.64 10.83 6.88
C HIS A 602 -13.69 10.34 7.89
N ILE A 603 -13.54 9.07 8.33
CA ILE A 603 -14.39 8.45 9.36
C ILE A 603 -13.46 8.00 10.50
N SER A 604 -12.66 8.91 10.97
CA SER A 604 -11.51 8.70 11.88
C SER A 604 -11.88 8.02 13.20
N HIS A 605 -13.06 8.30 13.74
CA HIS A 605 -13.59 7.72 14.96
C HIS A 605 -14.03 6.24 14.81
N LEU A 606 -13.94 5.66 13.61
CA LEU A 606 -14.13 4.23 13.36
C LEU A 606 -12.80 3.46 13.19
N LEU A 607 -11.65 4.07 13.47
CA LEU A 607 -10.37 3.37 13.49
C LEU A 607 -10.42 2.09 14.35
N GLY A 608 -11.12 2.11 15.46
CA GLY A 608 -11.30 0.96 16.35
C GLY A 608 -12.10 -0.22 15.73
N LEU A 609 -12.85 0.02 14.64
CA LEU A 609 -13.47 -1.04 13.82
C LEU A 609 -12.50 -1.59 12.79
N HIS A 610 -11.84 -0.70 12.01
CA HIS A 610 -10.78 -1.04 11.05
C HIS A 610 -9.81 0.14 10.89
N PRO A 611 -8.49 -0.09 10.94
CA PRO A 611 -7.77 -1.38 11.10
C PRO A 611 -7.70 -1.90 12.55
N GLY A 612 -8.16 -1.13 13.52
CA GLY A 612 -8.19 -1.52 14.92
C GLY A 612 -9.07 -2.74 15.22
N THR A 613 -9.08 -3.14 16.50
CA THR A 613 -9.72 -4.39 16.96
C THR A 613 -10.62 -4.17 18.17
N GLN A 614 -11.04 -2.93 18.43
CA GLN A 614 -11.78 -2.53 19.63
C GLN A 614 -13.30 -2.64 19.45
N ILE A 615 -13.79 -2.47 18.21
CA ILE A 615 -15.20 -2.58 17.86
C ILE A 615 -15.39 -3.89 17.08
N THR A 616 -16.03 -4.85 17.74
CA THR A 616 -16.22 -6.22 17.22
C THR A 616 -17.61 -6.74 17.60
N PRO A 617 -18.06 -7.88 17.10
CA PRO A 617 -19.30 -8.51 17.58
C PRO A 617 -19.35 -8.75 19.09
N SER A 618 -18.21 -8.80 19.78
CA SER A 618 -18.15 -8.91 21.25
C SER A 618 -18.41 -7.59 21.99
N THR A 619 -18.48 -6.46 21.26
CA THR A 619 -18.89 -5.15 21.77
C THR A 619 -20.17 -4.66 21.05
N PRO A 620 -21.32 -5.32 21.28
CA PRO A 620 -22.50 -5.22 20.41
C PRO A 620 -23.06 -3.80 20.28
N GLU A 621 -23.05 -3.02 21.36
CA GLU A 621 -23.54 -1.64 21.35
C GLU A 621 -22.65 -0.74 20.47
N LEU A 622 -21.33 -0.86 20.57
CA LEU A 622 -20.39 -0.13 19.73
C LEU A 622 -20.42 -0.61 18.27
N PHE A 623 -20.61 -1.91 18.07
CA PHE A 623 -20.73 -2.51 16.74
C PHE A 623 -21.94 -1.96 15.98
N GLU A 624 -23.09 -1.85 16.64
CA GLU A 624 -24.27 -1.23 16.06
C GLU A 624 -24.12 0.29 15.89
N ALA A 625 -23.47 0.98 16.82
CA ALA A 625 -23.19 2.41 16.70
C ALA A 625 -22.23 2.70 15.54
N ALA A 626 -21.24 1.83 15.27
CA ALA A 626 -20.37 1.95 14.13
C ALA A 626 -21.14 1.86 12.80
N ARG A 627 -22.10 0.92 12.68
CA ARG A 627 -23.00 0.85 11.51
C ARG A 627 -23.75 2.16 11.31
N LYS A 628 -24.36 2.70 12.36
CA LYS A 628 -25.08 3.98 12.29
C LYS A 628 -24.19 5.14 11.88
N THR A 629 -22.93 5.13 12.31
CA THR A 629 -21.93 6.13 11.88
C THR A 629 -21.71 6.09 10.37
N ILE A 630 -21.48 4.89 9.82
CA ILE A 630 -21.24 4.71 8.39
C ILE A 630 -22.47 5.12 7.59
N ASP A 631 -23.66 4.62 7.97
CA ASP A 631 -24.92 4.93 7.29
C ASP A 631 -25.19 6.44 7.28
N ARG A 632 -24.90 7.12 8.41
CA ARG A 632 -25.00 8.58 8.49
C ARG A 632 -24.02 9.28 7.55
N ARG A 633 -22.74 8.91 7.56
CA ARG A 633 -21.72 9.48 6.64
C ARG A 633 -22.18 9.33 5.19
N LEU A 634 -22.59 8.15 4.79
CA LEU A 634 -23.02 7.84 3.43
C LEU A 634 -24.32 8.57 3.03
N SER A 635 -25.27 8.70 3.93
CA SER A 635 -26.52 9.43 3.65
C SER A 635 -26.32 10.94 3.41
N HIS A 636 -25.17 11.48 3.82
CA HIS A 636 -24.76 12.86 3.58
C HIS A 636 -23.65 13.00 2.50
N GLY A 637 -23.43 11.97 1.67
CA GLY A 637 -22.50 12.00 0.54
C GLY A 637 -21.08 11.54 0.85
N GLY A 638 -20.82 10.96 2.03
CA GLY A 638 -19.50 10.41 2.37
C GLY A 638 -19.06 9.25 1.48
N GLY A 639 -17.76 8.91 1.52
CA GLY A 639 -17.18 7.87 0.68
C GLY A 639 -17.12 8.25 -0.81
N HIS A 640 -16.97 9.54 -1.13
CA HIS A 640 -16.94 10.05 -2.51
C HIS A 640 -15.55 10.03 -3.15
N THR A 641 -14.48 9.77 -2.39
CA THR A 641 -13.11 9.62 -2.89
C THR A 641 -12.68 8.15 -2.87
N GLY A 642 -11.67 7.78 -3.67
CA GLY A 642 -11.23 6.40 -3.80
C GLY A 642 -10.88 5.74 -2.47
N TRP A 643 -9.90 6.28 -1.74
CA TRP A 643 -9.48 5.72 -0.45
C TRP A 643 -10.61 5.74 0.62
N SER A 644 -11.44 6.78 0.61
CA SER A 644 -12.57 6.83 1.55
C SER A 644 -13.58 5.72 1.28
N ARG A 645 -13.85 5.46 -0.01
CA ARG A 645 -14.70 4.33 -0.43
C ARG A 645 -14.07 2.99 -0.07
N ALA A 646 -12.77 2.85 -0.27
CA ALA A 646 -12.03 1.66 0.12
C ALA A 646 -12.10 1.41 1.64
N TRP A 647 -12.02 2.47 2.47
CA TRP A 647 -12.19 2.32 3.92
C TRP A 647 -13.60 1.85 4.28
N VAL A 648 -14.64 2.36 3.60
CA VAL A 648 -16.03 1.92 3.79
C VAL A 648 -16.21 0.43 3.45
N ILE A 649 -15.54 -0.08 2.41
CA ILE A 649 -15.53 -1.53 2.10
C ILE A 649 -15.01 -2.32 3.30
N ASN A 650 -13.86 -1.93 3.85
CA ASN A 650 -13.27 -2.57 5.02
C ASN A 650 -14.20 -2.50 6.25
N PHE A 651 -14.88 -1.37 6.48
CA PHE A 651 -15.83 -1.25 7.58
C PHE A 651 -17.00 -2.23 7.44
N TYR A 652 -17.63 -2.31 6.26
CA TYR A 652 -18.74 -3.26 6.06
C TYR A 652 -18.27 -4.71 6.12
N ALA A 653 -17.07 -5.02 5.62
CA ALA A 653 -16.48 -6.34 5.80
C ALA A 653 -16.31 -6.70 7.28
N ARG A 654 -15.82 -5.76 8.11
CA ARG A 654 -15.69 -5.93 9.57
C ARG A 654 -17.02 -5.96 10.30
N LEU A 655 -18.06 -5.31 9.75
CA LEU A 655 -19.45 -5.42 10.22
C LEU A 655 -20.14 -6.70 9.73
N LEU A 656 -19.42 -7.60 9.05
CA LEU A 656 -19.91 -8.89 8.52
C LEU A 656 -21.06 -8.72 7.51
N ASP A 657 -21.05 -7.58 6.80
CA ASP A 657 -22.09 -7.17 5.85
C ASP A 657 -21.55 -7.24 4.42
N GLY A 658 -21.59 -8.43 3.85
CA GLY A 658 -21.07 -8.71 2.51
C GLY A 658 -21.80 -7.97 1.39
N GLU A 659 -23.10 -7.74 1.54
CA GLU A 659 -23.92 -7.06 0.52
C GLU A 659 -23.50 -5.58 0.39
N ASN A 660 -23.39 -4.88 1.51
CA ASN A 660 -22.93 -3.49 1.52
C ASN A 660 -21.43 -3.38 1.16
N ALA A 661 -20.59 -4.33 1.59
CA ALA A 661 -19.19 -4.36 1.18
C ALA A 661 -19.07 -4.49 -0.34
N LEU A 662 -19.77 -5.44 -0.98
CA LEU A 662 -19.79 -5.59 -2.44
C LEU A 662 -20.39 -4.36 -3.14
N HIS A 663 -21.47 -3.79 -2.60
CA HIS A 663 -22.01 -2.53 -3.14
C HIS A 663 -20.91 -1.46 -3.25
N HIS A 664 -20.09 -1.29 -2.21
CA HIS A 664 -19.03 -0.30 -2.21
C HIS A 664 -17.80 -0.69 -3.05
N VAL A 665 -17.50 -1.98 -3.23
CA VAL A 665 -16.54 -2.45 -4.26
C VAL A 665 -17.00 -2.03 -5.65
N ASN A 666 -18.28 -2.25 -5.95
CA ASN A 666 -18.86 -1.86 -7.24
C ASN A 666 -18.82 -0.33 -7.44
N GLU A 667 -19.13 0.44 -6.41
CA GLU A 667 -19.08 1.90 -6.46
C GLU A 667 -17.64 2.45 -6.63
N LEU A 668 -16.64 1.79 -6.03
CA LEU A 668 -15.23 2.11 -6.22
C LEU A 668 -14.83 1.94 -7.70
N LEU A 669 -15.14 0.79 -8.29
CA LEU A 669 -14.85 0.51 -9.70
C LEU A 669 -15.63 1.44 -10.65
N LYS A 670 -16.87 1.81 -10.31
CA LYS A 670 -17.69 2.69 -11.15
C LYS A 670 -17.26 4.15 -11.12
N LYS A 671 -16.86 4.68 -9.97
CA LYS A 671 -16.75 6.12 -9.74
C LYS A 671 -15.33 6.61 -9.49
N SER A 672 -14.47 5.74 -8.96
CA SER A 672 -13.13 6.11 -8.51
C SER A 672 -12.05 5.18 -9.07
N THR A 673 -12.18 4.81 -10.36
CA THR A 673 -11.22 3.93 -11.02
C THR A 673 -10.98 4.38 -12.45
N HIS A 674 -9.71 4.63 -12.81
CA HIS A 674 -9.27 4.99 -14.15
C HIS A 674 -9.29 3.78 -15.10
N LYS A 675 -9.07 4.02 -16.41
CA LYS A 675 -9.12 2.95 -17.42
C LYS A 675 -8.02 1.90 -17.26
N ASN A 676 -6.90 2.25 -16.65
CA ASN A 676 -5.82 1.32 -16.30
C ASN A 676 -5.99 0.68 -14.92
N LEU A 677 -7.14 0.87 -14.28
CA LEU A 677 -7.52 0.44 -12.94
C LEU A 677 -6.80 1.17 -11.79
N PHE A 678 -6.08 2.26 -12.02
CA PHE A 678 -5.63 3.16 -10.96
C PHE A 678 -6.84 3.75 -10.23
N ASP A 679 -6.68 3.98 -8.94
CA ASP A 679 -7.67 4.68 -8.12
C ASP A 679 -7.74 6.17 -8.46
N ASP A 680 -8.90 6.76 -8.26
CA ASP A 680 -9.14 8.19 -8.45
C ASP A 680 -9.71 8.82 -7.18
N HIS A 681 -8.89 9.68 -6.55
CA HIS A 681 -9.34 10.43 -5.37
C HIS A 681 -10.42 11.47 -5.72
N PRO A 682 -10.41 12.41 -6.70
CA PRO A 682 -9.48 12.84 -7.75
C PRO A 682 -8.45 13.92 -7.31
N PRO A 683 -7.26 14.10 -7.93
CA PRO A 683 -6.68 13.20 -8.93
C PRO A 683 -6.15 11.90 -8.31
N PHE A 684 -5.45 11.07 -9.10
CA PHE A 684 -4.91 9.78 -8.72
C PHE A 684 -4.21 9.77 -7.35
N GLN A 685 -4.62 8.83 -6.51
CA GLN A 685 -3.94 8.40 -5.29
C GLN A 685 -4.00 6.87 -5.24
N ILE A 686 -2.90 6.21 -4.84
CA ILE A 686 -2.80 4.74 -4.94
C ILE A 686 -3.46 4.00 -3.77
N ASP A 687 -3.68 4.69 -2.67
CA ASP A 687 -4.21 4.12 -1.42
C ASP A 687 -5.60 3.48 -1.58
N GLY A 688 -6.44 4.01 -2.48
CA GLY A 688 -7.72 3.38 -2.79
C GLY A 688 -7.57 2.01 -3.46
N ASN A 689 -6.54 1.80 -4.29
CA ASN A 689 -6.22 0.47 -4.83
C ASN A 689 -5.85 -0.51 -3.70
N PHE A 690 -4.99 -0.09 -2.79
CA PHE A 690 -4.53 -0.93 -1.69
C PHE A 690 -5.62 -1.21 -0.66
N GLY A 691 -6.37 -0.16 -0.27
CA GLY A 691 -7.49 -0.30 0.66
C GLY A 691 -8.64 -1.13 0.08
N GLY A 692 -8.91 -1.02 -1.23
CA GLY A 692 -9.90 -1.83 -1.93
C GLY A 692 -9.50 -3.32 -1.97
N THR A 693 -8.23 -3.60 -2.24
CA THR A 693 -7.67 -4.97 -2.19
C THR A 693 -7.77 -5.56 -0.78
N ALA A 694 -7.39 -4.79 0.25
CA ALA A 694 -7.53 -5.22 1.64
C ALA A 694 -9.01 -5.48 2.02
N GLY A 695 -9.93 -4.61 1.55
CA GLY A 695 -11.36 -4.77 1.80
C GLY A 695 -11.93 -6.05 1.19
N ILE A 696 -11.55 -6.39 -0.04
CA ILE A 696 -11.93 -7.67 -0.67
C ILE A 696 -11.37 -8.86 0.12
N ALA A 697 -10.12 -8.78 0.60
CA ALA A 697 -9.55 -9.82 1.47
C ALA A 697 -10.33 -9.94 2.78
N GLU A 698 -10.70 -8.83 3.44
CA GLU A 698 -11.50 -8.81 4.68
C GLU A 698 -12.91 -9.39 4.50
N MET A 699 -13.49 -9.34 3.30
CA MET A 699 -14.75 -10.03 3.00
C MET A 699 -14.61 -11.55 3.02
N LEU A 700 -13.43 -12.08 2.70
CA LEU A 700 -13.14 -13.50 2.52
C LEU A 700 -12.49 -14.15 3.74
N ILE A 701 -11.61 -13.42 4.44
CA ILE A 701 -10.88 -13.91 5.62
C ILE A 701 -10.60 -12.78 6.60
N GLN A 702 -10.86 -13.04 7.88
CA GLN A 702 -10.48 -12.16 8.99
C GLN A 702 -9.76 -12.97 10.07
N SER A 703 -8.81 -12.34 10.78
CA SER A 703 -8.08 -13.02 11.87
C SER A 703 -7.77 -12.13 13.08
N HIS A 704 -8.40 -10.94 13.16
CA HIS A 704 -8.20 -9.97 14.22
C HIS A 704 -8.89 -10.33 15.55
N GLY A 705 -9.91 -11.17 15.51
CA GLY A 705 -10.70 -11.55 16.69
C GLY A 705 -10.17 -12.77 17.47
N GLY A 706 -8.88 -13.13 17.31
CA GLY A 706 -8.31 -14.32 17.97
C GLY A 706 -8.69 -15.65 17.31
N CYS A 707 -9.38 -15.62 16.18
CA CYS A 707 -9.72 -16.78 15.36
C CYS A 707 -9.55 -16.45 13.88
N ILE A 708 -9.34 -17.47 13.06
CA ILE A 708 -9.47 -17.38 11.60
C ILE A 708 -10.96 -17.46 11.28
N HIS A 709 -11.52 -16.40 10.75
CA HIS A 709 -12.92 -16.33 10.37
C HIS A 709 -13.01 -16.43 8.85
N LEU A 710 -13.52 -17.54 8.32
CA LEU A 710 -13.69 -17.78 6.89
C LEU A 710 -15.03 -17.27 6.40
N LEU A 711 -15.01 -16.62 5.23
CA LEU A 711 -16.16 -16.08 4.52
C LEU A 711 -17.06 -15.19 5.40
N PRO A 712 -16.48 -14.29 6.25
CA PRO A 712 -17.22 -13.52 7.23
C PRO A 712 -18.23 -12.57 6.60
N ALA A 713 -17.95 -12.06 5.39
CA ALA A 713 -18.77 -11.09 4.67
C ALA A 713 -18.94 -11.48 3.20
N LEU A 714 -19.24 -12.76 2.93
CA LEU A 714 -19.47 -13.26 1.58
C LEU A 714 -20.83 -12.76 1.06
N PRO A 715 -20.87 -12.00 -0.07
CA PRO A 715 -22.14 -11.52 -0.63
C PRO A 715 -22.85 -12.64 -1.42
N GLN A 716 -24.17 -12.55 -1.54
CA GLN A 716 -24.97 -13.53 -2.28
C GLN A 716 -24.62 -13.60 -3.77
N ALA A 717 -24.09 -12.53 -4.34
CA ALA A 717 -23.65 -12.50 -5.73
C ALA A 717 -22.44 -13.42 -6.00
N TRP A 718 -21.59 -13.67 -5.02
CA TRP A 718 -20.45 -14.60 -5.13
C TRP A 718 -20.86 -16.01 -4.71
N LYS A 719 -21.74 -16.63 -5.51
CA LYS A 719 -22.30 -17.96 -5.21
C LYS A 719 -21.24 -19.04 -5.14
N ASP A 720 -20.35 -19.04 -6.13
CA ASP A 720 -19.26 -20.00 -6.27
C ASP A 720 -17.96 -19.23 -6.40
N GLY A 721 -16.90 -19.75 -5.80
CA GLY A 721 -15.59 -19.12 -5.90
C GLY A 721 -14.54 -19.82 -5.05
N SER A 722 -13.33 -19.30 -5.13
CA SER A 722 -12.22 -19.78 -4.33
C SER A 722 -11.15 -18.71 -4.15
N PHE A 723 -10.44 -18.81 -3.05
CA PHE A 723 -9.15 -18.15 -2.88
C PHE A 723 -8.09 -19.15 -2.45
N ARG A 724 -6.84 -18.89 -2.83
CA ARG A 724 -5.69 -19.68 -2.42
C ARG A 724 -4.62 -18.74 -1.84
N GLY A 725 -3.99 -19.15 -0.73
CA GLY A 725 -2.76 -18.56 -0.22
C GLY A 725 -2.90 -17.23 0.49
N LEU A 726 -4.12 -16.80 0.89
CA LEU A 726 -4.26 -15.69 1.82
C LEU A 726 -3.67 -16.03 3.18
N LYS A 727 -3.22 -15.01 3.90
CA LYS A 727 -2.59 -15.20 5.22
C LYS A 727 -3.54 -14.84 6.36
N ALA A 728 -3.31 -15.49 7.49
CA ALA A 728 -3.93 -15.16 8.77
C ALA A 728 -2.88 -15.00 9.87
N ARG A 729 -3.18 -14.22 10.89
CA ARG A 729 -2.33 -14.03 12.07
C ARG A 729 -2.01 -15.38 12.73
N GLY A 730 -0.81 -15.51 13.28
CA GLY A 730 -0.26 -16.78 13.74
C GLY A 730 0.53 -17.53 12.66
N ASN A 731 0.81 -16.89 11.54
CA ASN A 731 1.55 -17.42 10.39
C ASN A 731 0.87 -18.62 9.72
N TYR A 732 -0.43 -18.48 9.46
CA TYR A 732 -1.22 -19.47 8.73
C TYR A 732 -1.39 -19.04 7.28
N GLU A 733 -1.19 -19.96 6.34
CA GLU A 733 -1.60 -19.82 4.95
C GLU A 733 -2.93 -20.54 4.76
N VAL A 734 -3.90 -19.87 4.11
CA VAL A 734 -5.28 -20.32 4.05
C VAL A 734 -5.77 -20.33 2.61
N SER A 735 -6.41 -21.41 2.23
CA SER A 735 -7.12 -21.55 0.97
C SER A 735 -8.55 -22.00 1.25
N CYS A 736 -9.52 -21.52 0.48
CA CYS A 736 -10.93 -21.84 0.66
C CYS A 736 -11.66 -21.86 -0.67
N SER A 737 -12.55 -22.81 -0.85
CA SER A 737 -13.54 -22.83 -1.94
C SER A 737 -14.95 -22.89 -1.36
N TRP A 738 -15.91 -22.28 -2.06
CA TRP A 738 -17.32 -22.30 -1.70
C TRP A 738 -18.19 -22.53 -2.91
N LYS A 739 -19.36 -23.13 -2.68
CA LYS A 739 -20.40 -23.37 -3.67
C LYS A 739 -21.76 -23.02 -3.10
N GLU A 740 -22.60 -22.39 -3.92
CA GLU A 740 -23.93 -21.90 -3.51
C GLU A 740 -23.86 -21.05 -2.22
N GLY A 741 -22.77 -20.25 -2.08
CA GLY A 741 -22.53 -19.39 -0.91
C GLY A 741 -22.14 -20.14 0.37
N ARG A 742 -21.75 -21.41 0.30
CA ARG A 742 -21.37 -22.27 1.43
C ARG A 742 -19.99 -22.86 1.24
N LEU A 743 -19.32 -23.14 2.34
CA LEU A 743 -18.05 -23.84 2.32
C LEU A 743 -18.13 -25.14 1.49
N ASP A 744 -17.27 -25.28 0.47
CA ASP A 744 -17.02 -26.56 -0.20
C ASP A 744 -15.85 -27.28 0.48
N GLU A 745 -14.70 -26.60 0.59
CA GLU A 745 -13.51 -27.07 1.31
C GLU A 745 -12.62 -25.88 1.68
N ALA A 746 -11.88 -26.01 2.81
CA ALA A 746 -10.78 -25.09 3.08
C ALA A 746 -9.53 -25.88 3.52
N GLU A 747 -8.36 -25.24 3.34
CA GLU A 747 -7.08 -25.76 3.76
C GLU A 747 -6.34 -24.70 4.57
N ILE A 748 -5.81 -25.09 5.72
CA ILE A 748 -5.00 -24.24 6.59
C ILE A 748 -3.63 -24.90 6.75
N VAL A 749 -2.58 -24.19 6.34
CA VAL A 749 -1.18 -24.61 6.47
C VAL A 749 -0.50 -23.72 7.51
N PRO A 750 -0.22 -24.21 8.71
CA PRO A 750 0.54 -23.47 9.71
C PRO A 750 2.01 -23.45 9.31
N LEU A 751 2.59 -22.26 9.19
CA LEU A 751 4.01 -22.10 8.88
C LEU A 751 4.88 -22.11 10.15
N GLU A 752 4.27 -21.89 11.31
CA GLU A 752 4.93 -22.03 12.62
C GLU A 752 4.29 -23.12 13.50
N GLY A 753 2.99 -23.29 13.45
CA GLY A 753 2.25 -24.20 14.33
C GLY A 753 1.77 -23.50 15.62
N GLY A 754 1.02 -24.24 16.43
CA GLY A 754 0.40 -23.75 17.66
C GLY A 754 -1.12 -23.86 17.63
N LYS A 755 -1.79 -23.20 18.56
CA LYS A 755 -3.25 -23.23 18.68
C LYS A 755 -3.88 -22.42 17.54
N CYS A 756 -4.73 -23.08 16.74
CA CYS A 756 -5.59 -22.46 15.74
C CYS A 756 -7.04 -22.49 16.23
N VAL A 757 -7.74 -21.37 16.10
CA VAL A 757 -9.19 -21.29 16.31
C VAL A 757 -9.79 -20.89 14.98
N LEU A 758 -10.74 -21.65 14.48
CA LEU A 758 -11.44 -21.42 13.21
C LEU A 758 -12.92 -21.17 13.45
N ARG A 759 -13.47 -20.21 12.73
CA ARG A 759 -14.88 -19.80 12.80
C ARG A 759 -15.49 -19.68 11.41
N MET A 760 -16.74 -20.10 11.26
CA MET A 760 -17.56 -19.87 10.06
C MET A 760 -19.07 -20.05 10.35
N ARG A 761 -19.92 -19.76 9.35
CA ARG A 761 -21.39 -19.86 9.52
C ARG A 761 -21.90 -21.29 9.60
N GLU A 762 -21.34 -22.21 8.81
CA GLU A 762 -21.79 -23.59 8.76
C GLU A 762 -21.00 -24.49 9.73
N PRO A 763 -21.61 -25.61 10.17
CA PRO A 763 -20.90 -26.64 10.92
C PRO A 763 -19.83 -27.30 10.06
N PHE A 764 -18.66 -27.56 10.64
CA PHE A 764 -17.51 -28.13 9.95
C PHE A 764 -16.76 -29.13 10.81
N ALA A 765 -15.93 -29.93 10.14
CA ALA A 765 -14.95 -30.80 10.79
C ALA A 765 -13.53 -30.47 10.29
N VAL A 766 -12.56 -30.56 11.20
CA VAL A 766 -11.13 -30.41 10.93
C VAL A 766 -10.51 -31.79 10.73
N MET A 767 -9.93 -32.02 9.58
CA MET A 767 -9.25 -33.24 9.17
C MET A 767 -7.73 -33.04 9.17
N VAL A 768 -7.00 -33.78 9.98
CA VAL A 768 -5.53 -33.77 9.97
C VAL A 768 -5.03 -35.16 9.59
N ASN A 769 -4.20 -35.23 8.54
CA ASN A 769 -3.70 -36.51 7.98
C ASN A 769 -4.85 -37.50 7.62
N GLY A 770 -5.96 -36.98 7.09
CA GLY A 770 -7.12 -37.77 6.68
C GLY A 770 -7.98 -38.29 7.83
N ARG A 771 -7.76 -37.85 9.08
CA ARG A 771 -8.55 -38.23 10.26
C ARG A 771 -9.28 -37.03 10.82
N GLU A 772 -10.57 -37.16 11.12
CA GLU A 772 -11.35 -36.16 11.86
C GLU A 772 -10.71 -35.97 13.22
N THR A 773 -10.33 -34.72 13.54
CA THR A 773 -9.63 -34.38 14.78
C THR A 773 -10.55 -33.61 15.72
N VAL A 774 -11.33 -32.68 15.17
CA VAL A 774 -12.24 -31.82 15.92
C VAL A 774 -13.48 -31.53 15.04
N VAL A 775 -14.63 -31.39 15.69
CA VAL A 775 -15.88 -30.90 15.07
C VAL A 775 -16.20 -29.56 15.71
N SER A 776 -16.70 -28.61 14.91
CA SER A 776 -17.10 -27.30 15.37
C SER A 776 -18.29 -27.37 16.34
N GLU A 777 -18.30 -26.45 17.28
CA GLU A 777 -19.41 -26.22 18.19
C GLU A 777 -20.14 -24.93 17.82
N GLU A 778 -21.45 -24.88 17.99
CA GLU A 778 -22.24 -23.70 17.74
C GLU A 778 -22.01 -22.66 18.84
N ILE A 779 -21.76 -21.42 18.46
CA ILE A 779 -21.62 -20.27 19.36
C ILE A 779 -22.61 -19.18 18.95
N SER A 780 -23.22 -18.52 19.92
CA SER A 780 -24.10 -17.39 19.67
C SER A 780 -23.30 -16.10 19.53
N ALA A 781 -23.60 -15.30 18.50
CA ALA A 781 -23.05 -13.99 18.25
C ALA A 781 -24.14 -12.98 17.94
N VAL A 782 -23.79 -11.68 17.90
CA VAL A 782 -24.74 -10.57 17.69
C VAL A 782 -25.48 -10.67 16.36
N ASP A 783 -24.81 -11.20 15.33
CA ASP A 783 -25.30 -11.31 13.96
C ASP A 783 -25.83 -12.72 13.59
N GLY A 784 -26.02 -13.59 14.57
CA GLY A 784 -26.49 -14.97 14.39
C GLY A 784 -25.56 -16.01 15.01
N ASN A 785 -25.85 -17.28 14.74
CA ASN A 785 -25.04 -18.38 15.24
C ASN A 785 -23.87 -18.66 14.30
N TRP A 786 -22.71 -18.89 14.89
CA TRP A 786 -21.48 -19.29 14.24
C TRP A 786 -21.04 -20.66 14.75
N HIS A 787 -20.20 -21.34 14.00
CA HIS A 787 -19.54 -22.57 14.41
C HIS A 787 -18.05 -22.31 14.61
N GLU A 788 -17.51 -22.76 15.73
CA GLU A 788 -16.10 -22.54 16.10
C GLU A 788 -15.43 -23.85 16.51
N ALA A 789 -14.16 -24.02 16.15
CA ALA A 789 -13.34 -25.13 16.59
C ALA A 789 -11.90 -24.66 16.93
N GLY A 790 -11.41 -25.06 18.10
CA GLY A 790 -10.03 -24.87 18.50
C GLY A 790 -9.23 -26.17 18.37
N PHE A 791 -8.06 -26.13 17.75
CA PHE A 791 -7.21 -27.31 17.54
C PHE A 791 -5.73 -26.95 17.53
N GLU A 792 -4.89 -27.94 17.89
CA GLU A 792 -3.44 -27.77 17.82
C GLU A 792 -2.91 -28.10 16.42
N THR A 793 -2.01 -27.26 15.95
CA THR A 793 -1.38 -27.40 14.63
C THR A 793 0.12 -27.62 14.75
N LYS A 794 0.72 -28.25 13.74
CA LYS A 794 2.17 -28.43 13.64
C LYS A 794 2.67 -27.77 12.35
N ARG A 795 3.83 -27.15 12.41
CA ARG A 795 4.48 -26.52 11.26
C ARG A 795 4.45 -27.44 10.03
N GLY A 796 3.94 -26.91 8.92
CA GLY A 796 3.84 -27.60 7.64
C GLY A 796 2.81 -28.73 7.56
N SER A 797 1.98 -28.95 8.61
CA SER A 797 0.85 -29.88 8.50
C SER A 797 -0.26 -29.26 7.67
N VAL A 798 -1.02 -30.08 6.96
CA VAL A 798 -2.20 -29.64 6.22
C VAL A 798 -3.44 -29.98 7.03
N CYS A 799 -4.17 -28.96 7.45
CA CYS A 799 -5.47 -29.08 8.11
C CYS A 799 -6.55 -28.80 7.09
N ARG A 800 -7.29 -29.84 6.67
CA ARG A 800 -8.44 -29.72 5.76
C ARG A 800 -9.71 -29.49 6.56
N ILE A 801 -10.51 -28.56 6.09
CA ILE A 801 -11.78 -28.18 6.69
C ILE A 801 -12.88 -28.60 5.70
N VAL A 802 -13.78 -29.41 6.19
CA VAL A 802 -14.87 -29.93 5.38
C VAL A 802 -16.23 -29.60 6.02
N PRO A 803 -17.26 -29.31 5.22
CA PRO A 803 -18.59 -29.10 5.78
C PRO A 803 -19.09 -30.37 6.47
N LYS A 804 -19.82 -30.22 7.57
CA LYS A 804 -20.47 -31.32 8.29
C LYS A 804 -21.97 -31.18 8.12
N ASN A 805 -22.57 -32.13 7.41
CA ASN A 805 -24.04 -32.20 7.34
C ASN A 805 -24.57 -32.56 8.73
N ASN A 806 -25.58 -31.82 9.19
CA ASN A 806 -26.31 -32.10 10.42
C ASN A 806 -27.10 -33.41 10.33
#